data_83c341bb3c05971f3d4796135a2a41b2
#
_entry.id   83c341bb3c05971f3d4796135a2a41b2
#
_cell.length_a   1.000
_cell.length_b   1.000
_cell.length_c   1.000
_cell.angle_alpha   90.00
_cell.angle_beta   90.00
_cell.angle_gamma   90.00
#
_symmetry.space_group_name_H-M   'P 1'
#
loop_
_entity.id
_entity.type
_entity.pdbx_description
1 polymer ?
#
loop_
_entity_poly.entity_id
_entity_poly.type
_entity_poly.pdbx_seq_one_letter_code
_entity_poly.pdbx_strand_id
1 'polypeptide(L)'
;MKENIYDKKSYDLDTSAQLVFNYIKKKFGKREECICFYQEPRYLTQYGFVPSLVVLDREYGIIIFKTYDYKDGDIYYMGEDSWIVKGERIANQLDYLEDYEYELKNDLFRPVNKLKPSMLSINSFIIFPFLNSDTIEQLDETIQDAIENNQILFSDFNIVLNKLESSKMLKENEWKMLRSVIQKANGLSKSLGIKIKEPVKNLRDAITLNENKIYLLDEEQLDAAMTLNNGCERIRGLAGTGKTIVLSMKAARLHALYPDAKILYTFYTQSLYKQINRLVSIFYKKLTGEDLNVDNQNLKIMHAWGGKIKKGVYSEMCKKINVKPLSYYDMRFEKDPFGKACSKLIDKNLTEEYDYILIDEAQDLPVEFFKLICKISKKPYNIVWAYDELQTTGDVKIPEPDELFGKDEYGKAKISLKRDNDHILKKSYRNNIRVLFLAICLGFGIYSKKGIVQMIDKEETWRALGFKLDDGVLKYGNNVIIERPEKNSPMNIQSYYDKYNVLNYNLFDTKSEELDFISNKIITLVKEESVKEEDIIVIDLNSKSAESNLKYIQRVLFKNEIGSMIPGFVDGVDDFFVEGRVTLTTSRRAKGNEAPIVFVLGIENLYTTMNRINDKINRNLAFIAITRAKGWCFITASGEKANLFEEEYYEIFSKFPRMEFKYPTEKEMDEIGKINYMTSNDEILKTSYENKETFLKFISQDPEMLKALLNDDEKEKILKYLERLND
;
A
#
# COMPACT_ATOMS: atom_id res chain seq x y z
N MET A 1 15.86 15.70 15.19
CA MET A 1 15.50 14.32 15.56
C MET A 1 14.04 14.15 15.23
N LYS A 2 13.74 13.30 14.27
CA LYS A 2 12.37 12.83 14.11
C LYS A 2 12.06 12.03 15.36
N GLU A 3 11.08 12.49 16.14
CA GLU A 3 10.59 11.76 17.31
C GLU A 3 9.82 10.56 16.80
N ASN A 4 10.52 9.51 16.45
CA ASN A 4 9.95 8.23 16.16
C ASN A 4 9.79 7.44 17.48
N ILE A 5 9.30 8.10 18.51
CA ILE A 5 8.71 7.39 19.62
C ILE A 5 7.30 7.03 19.17
N TYR A 6 7.21 5.86 18.58
CA TYR A 6 6.01 5.32 17.97
C TYR A 6 5.05 4.70 18.98
N ASP A 7 5.07 5.15 20.24
CA ASP A 7 4.14 4.66 21.21
C ASP A 7 3.17 5.74 21.69
N LYS A 8 1.90 5.43 21.64
CA LYS A 8 0.80 6.13 22.31
C LYS A 8 1.01 6.30 23.81
N LYS A 9 1.76 5.41 24.37
CA LYS A 9 2.15 5.35 25.76
C LYS A 9 3.51 6.00 26.00
N SER A 10 3.86 7.05 25.25
CA SER A 10 5.01 7.90 25.61
C SER A 10 4.90 8.48 27.04
N TYR A 11 3.76 8.29 27.67
CA TYR A 11 3.51 8.55 29.10
C TYR A 11 3.78 7.34 30.01
N ASP A 12 4.00 6.13 29.43
CA ASP A 12 4.32 4.89 30.14
C ASP A 12 5.78 4.43 29.89
N LEU A 13 6.65 5.31 29.40
CA LEU A 13 8.08 5.10 29.55
C LEU A 13 8.36 4.95 31.05
N ASP A 14 9.09 3.91 31.46
CA ASP A 14 9.61 3.86 32.79
C ASP A 14 10.38 5.16 33.07
N THR A 15 10.44 5.56 34.32
CA THR A 15 10.95 6.91 34.68
C THR A 15 12.40 7.09 34.24
N SER A 16 13.20 6.01 34.22
CA SER A 16 14.59 6.01 33.78
C SER A 16 14.71 6.19 32.27
N ALA A 17 13.91 5.48 31.49
CA ALA A 17 13.90 5.65 30.03
C ALA A 17 13.45 7.07 29.62
N GLN A 18 12.45 7.63 30.31
CA GLN A 18 11.99 9.00 30.07
C GLN A 18 13.09 10.03 30.35
N LEU A 19 13.87 9.84 31.40
CA LEU A 19 14.95 10.76 31.74
C LEU A 19 16.07 10.70 30.71
N VAL A 20 16.49 9.51 30.32
CA VAL A 20 17.52 9.30 29.28
C VAL A 20 17.01 9.82 27.94
N PHE A 21 15.76 9.60 27.59
CA PHE A 21 15.15 10.14 26.37
C PHE A 21 15.17 11.67 26.32
N ASN A 22 14.80 12.33 27.39
CA ASN A 22 14.81 13.79 27.48
C ASN A 22 16.23 14.34 27.26
N TYR A 23 17.25 13.64 27.76
CA TYR A 23 18.64 13.97 27.52
C TYR A 23 19.01 13.79 26.03
N ILE A 24 18.66 12.63 25.43
CA ILE A 24 18.87 12.34 24.01
C ILE A 24 18.21 13.40 23.15
N LYS A 25 16.97 13.75 23.45
CA LYS A 25 16.23 14.82 22.75
C LYS A 25 16.93 16.16 22.82
N LYS A 26 17.51 16.51 23.93
CA LYS A 26 18.31 17.74 24.09
C LYS A 26 19.59 17.72 23.24
N LYS A 27 20.30 16.56 23.20
CA LYS A 27 21.57 16.41 22.49
C LYS A 27 21.38 16.29 20.97
N PHE A 28 20.44 15.45 20.53
CA PHE A 28 20.24 15.10 19.11
C PHE A 28 19.02 15.78 18.48
N GLY A 29 18.19 16.50 19.25
CA GLY A 29 16.87 16.99 18.80
C GLY A 29 16.87 17.94 17.60
N LYS A 30 17.98 18.60 17.32
CA LYS A 30 18.12 19.49 16.16
C LYS A 30 18.64 18.79 14.90
N ARG A 31 18.96 17.49 14.97
CA ARG A 31 19.51 16.73 13.86
C ARG A 31 18.36 16.11 13.04
N GLU A 32 18.37 16.35 11.72
CA GLU A 32 17.33 15.83 10.83
C GLU A 32 17.44 14.31 10.59
N GLU A 33 18.68 13.80 10.58
CA GLU A 33 19.00 12.39 10.30
C GLU A 33 19.30 11.61 11.59
N CYS A 34 18.47 11.79 12.59
CA CYS A 34 18.53 11.07 13.86
C CYS A 34 17.14 10.51 14.22
N ILE A 35 17.08 9.24 14.60
CA ILE A 35 15.86 8.51 14.92
C ILE A 35 16.06 7.81 16.27
N CYS A 36 15.07 7.90 17.18
CA CYS A 36 15.08 7.17 18.43
C CYS A 36 13.91 6.18 18.47
N PHE A 37 14.19 4.93 18.78
CA PHE A 37 13.22 3.85 18.95
C PHE A 37 13.07 3.49 20.42
N TYR A 38 11.85 3.18 20.85
CA TYR A 38 11.55 2.65 22.18
C TYR A 38 11.25 1.17 22.09
N GLN A 39 11.98 0.36 22.86
CA GLN A 39 11.86 -1.11 22.92
C GLN A 39 11.94 -1.83 21.55
N GLU A 40 12.59 -1.22 20.58
CA GLU A 40 12.83 -1.74 19.22
C GLU A 40 14.27 -1.39 18.77
N PRO A 41 14.85 -2.15 17.82
CA PRO A 41 14.35 -3.40 17.24
C PRO A 41 14.43 -4.57 18.24
N ARG A 42 13.51 -5.55 18.13
CA ARG A 42 13.55 -6.78 18.91
C ARG A 42 14.25 -7.88 18.13
N TYR A 43 15.09 -8.64 18.83
CA TYR A 43 15.75 -9.83 18.31
C TYR A 43 15.39 -11.04 19.17
N LEU A 44 15.39 -12.23 18.57
CA LEU A 44 15.33 -13.49 19.32
C LEU A 44 16.72 -13.72 19.93
N THR A 45 16.89 -13.28 21.14
CA THR A 45 18.08 -13.49 21.96
C THR A 45 17.86 -14.66 22.89
N GLN A 46 18.93 -15.29 23.35
CA GLN A 46 18.87 -16.41 24.29
C GLN A 46 18.11 -16.03 25.57
N TYR A 47 18.18 -14.76 25.97
CA TYR A 47 17.65 -14.27 27.24
C TYR A 47 16.42 -13.36 27.09
N GLY A 48 15.93 -13.15 25.88
CA GLY A 48 14.76 -12.31 25.65
C GLY A 48 14.98 -10.81 25.93
N PHE A 49 16.20 -10.30 25.69
CA PHE A 49 16.56 -8.91 25.94
C PHE A 49 15.77 -7.94 25.05
N VAL A 50 15.26 -6.87 25.66
CA VAL A 50 14.61 -5.76 24.97
C VAL A 50 15.31 -4.46 25.38
N PRO A 51 15.90 -3.69 24.44
CA PRO A 51 16.51 -2.39 24.75
C PRO A 51 15.43 -1.41 25.24
N SER A 52 15.80 -0.47 26.11
CA SER A 52 14.90 0.61 26.48
C SER A 52 14.78 1.63 25.36
N LEU A 53 15.92 2.06 24.82
CA LEU A 53 15.97 3.01 23.69
C LEU A 53 17.08 2.59 22.73
N VAL A 54 16.84 2.79 21.43
CA VAL A 54 17.87 2.67 20.38
C VAL A 54 17.86 3.93 19.54
N VAL A 55 19.01 4.60 19.47
CA VAL A 55 19.20 5.81 18.64
C VAL A 55 19.98 5.43 17.40
N LEU A 56 19.46 5.79 16.25
CA LEU A 56 20.17 5.79 14.98
C LEU A 56 20.52 7.22 14.61
N ASP A 57 21.78 7.50 14.40
CA ASP A 57 22.27 8.79 13.92
C ASP A 57 23.26 8.57 12.79
N ARG A 58 23.14 9.38 11.72
CA ARG A 58 23.96 9.18 10.52
C ARG A 58 25.45 9.39 10.76
N GLU A 59 25.81 10.13 11.80
CA GLU A 59 27.17 10.47 12.18
C GLU A 59 27.69 9.65 13.37
N TYR A 60 26.81 9.33 14.33
CA TYR A 60 27.16 8.54 15.53
C TYR A 60 26.90 7.04 15.41
N GLY A 61 26.22 6.61 14.34
CA GLY A 61 25.90 5.19 14.15
C GLY A 61 24.70 4.74 14.98
N ILE A 62 24.86 3.64 15.71
CA ILE A 62 23.82 3.05 16.58
C ILE A 62 24.23 3.24 18.04
N ILE A 63 23.27 3.71 18.86
CA ILE A 63 23.47 3.83 20.29
C ILE A 63 22.32 3.10 20.97
N ILE A 64 22.66 2.10 21.79
CA ILE A 64 21.71 1.21 22.48
C ILE A 64 21.71 1.56 23.95
N PHE A 65 20.53 1.73 24.52
CA PHE A 65 20.36 2.01 25.94
C PHE A 65 19.43 0.96 26.56
N LYS A 66 19.88 0.40 27.68
CA LYS A 66 19.05 -0.33 28.64
C LYS A 66 19.01 0.46 29.93
N THR A 67 17.82 0.82 30.42
CA THR A 67 17.65 1.63 31.61
C THR A 67 16.90 0.87 32.69
N TYR A 68 17.18 1.15 33.94
CA TYR A 68 16.54 0.55 35.09
C TYR A 68 16.21 1.60 36.15
N ASP A 69 15.02 1.50 36.76
CA ASP A 69 14.51 2.41 37.80
C ASP A 69 15.05 2.10 39.22
N TYR A 70 16.24 1.45 39.32
CA TYR A 70 16.83 1.13 40.61
C TYR A 70 17.41 2.39 41.27
N LYS A 71 17.30 2.43 42.61
CA LYS A 71 17.73 3.53 43.46
C LYS A 71 18.82 3.07 44.40
N ASP A 72 19.45 4.04 45.07
CA ASP A 72 20.44 3.76 46.11
C ASP A 72 19.90 2.76 47.13
N GLY A 73 20.67 1.66 47.36
CA GLY A 73 20.28 0.55 48.21
C GLY A 73 19.46 -0.56 47.58
N ASP A 74 19.00 -0.41 46.32
CA ASP A 74 18.30 -1.48 45.61
C ASP A 74 19.24 -2.61 45.13
N ILE A 75 20.51 -2.26 44.83
CA ILE A 75 21.53 -3.20 44.36
C ILE A 75 22.54 -3.44 45.45
N TYR A 76 22.65 -4.70 45.88
CA TYR A 76 23.60 -5.15 46.88
C TYR A 76 24.92 -5.66 46.27
N TYR A 77 24.81 -6.44 45.20
CA TYR A 77 25.93 -7.11 44.57
C TYR A 77 25.77 -7.11 43.04
N MET A 78 26.84 -6.78 42.33
CA MET A 78 26.95 -6.94 40.88
C MET A 78 28.19 -7.77 40.54
N GLY A 79 28.02 -8.97 39.97
CA GLY A 79 29.10 -9.86 39.59
C GLY A 79 28.94 -10.42 38.19
N GLU A 80 29.98 -11.15 37.75
CA GLU A 80 30.10 -11.74 36.42
C GLU A 80 28.91 -12.64 36.08
N ASP A 81 28.48 -13.52 36.98
CA ASP A 81 27.41 -14.49 36.73
C ASP A 81 26.00 -13.92 37.05
N SER A 82 25.91 -13.04 38.03
CA SER A 82 24.62 -12.59 38.55
C SER A 82 24.69 -11.30 39.37
N TRP A 83 23.56 -10.62 39.50
CA TRP A 83 23.38 -9.47 40.35
C TRP A 83 22.36 -9.76 41.45
N ILE A 84 22.50 -9.13 42.64
CA ILE A 84 21.51 -9.17 43.71
C ILE A 84 20.83 -7.79 43.78
N VAL A 85 19.55 -7.77 43.37
CA VAL A 85 18.75 -6.57 43.28
C VAL A 85 17.49 -6.75 44.13
N LYS A 86 17.24 -5.82 45.07
CA LYS A 86 16.11 -5.91 46.01
C LYS A 86 15.98 -7.24 46.74
N GLY A 87 17.15 -7.86 47.01
CA GLY A 87 17.22 -9.15 47.66
C GLY A 87 17.00 -10.38 46.76
N GLU A 88 16.73 -10.17 45.48
CA GLU A 88 16.56 -11.23 44.50
C GLU A 88 17.82 -11.37 43.63
N ARG A 89 18.17 -12.63 43.30
CA ARG A 89 19.26 -12.92 42.39
C ARG A 89 18.77 -12.94 40.96
N ILE A 90 19.31 -12.04 40.12
CA ILE A 90 19.05 -11.99 38.69
C ILE A 90 20.35 -12.28 37.90
N ALA A 91 20.22 -12.69 36.66
CA ALA A 91 21.38 -12.89 35.78
C ALA A 91 22.08 -11.57 35.46
N ASN A 92 23.37 -11.65 35.10
CA ASN A 92 24.11 -10.48 34.66
C ASN A 92 23.49 -9.84 33.43
N GLN A 93 23.18 -8.56 33.50
CA GLN A 93 22.50 -7.84 32.42
C GLN A 93 23.46 -7.44 31.29
N LEU A 94 24.78 -7.47 31.50
CA LEU A 94 25.75 -7.28 30.43
C LEU A 94 25.69 -8.41 29.40
N ASP A 95 25.58 -9.69 29.87
CA ASP A 95 25.45 -10.83 28.97
C ASP A 95 24.25 -10.72 28.05
N TYR A 96 23.14 -10.17 28.57
CA TYR A 96 21.92 -9.92 27.80
C TYR A 96 22.12 -8.85 26.72
N LEU A 97 22.88 -7.79 27.07
CA LEU A 97 23.21 -6.71 26.15
C LEU A 97 24.16 -7.18 25.05
N GLU A 98 25.17 -7.99 25.41
CA GLU A 98 26.13 -8.57 24.46
C GLU A 98 25.47 -9.53 23.48
N ASP A 99 24.56 -10.39 23.93
CA ASP A 99 23.79 -11.31 23.11
C ASP A 99 22.91 -10.51 22.10
N TYR A 100 22.28 -9.44 22.58
CA TYR A 100 21.52 -8.55 21.73
C TYR A 100 22.39 -7.86 20.67
N GLU A 101 23.58 -7.36 21.05
CA GLU A 101 24.51 -6.77 20.10
C GLU A 101 24.99 -7.76 19.04
N TYR A 102 25.23 -9.00 19.45
CA TYR A 102 25.63 -10.07 18.53
C TYR A 102 24.57 -10.30 17.47
N GLU A 103 23.31 -10.46 17.86
CA GLU A 103 22.20 -10.64 16.93
C GLU A 103 21.96 -9.40 16.05
N LEU A 104 22.09 -8.21 16.60
CA LEU A 104 22.04 -6.96 15.85
C LEU A 104 23.14 -6.89 14.77
N LYS A 105 24.39 -7.22 15.15
CA LYS A 105 25.54 -7.24 14.22
C LYS A 105 25.37 -8.29 13.14
N ASN A 106 24.87 -9.47 13.49
CA ASN A 106 24.55 -10.56 12.56
C ASN A 106 23.52 -10.12 11.51
N ASP A 107 22.49 -9.37 11.90
CA ASP A 107 21.47 -8.87 10.97
C ASP A 107 22.00 -7.75 10.10
N LEU A 108 22.72 -6.77 10.67
CA LEU A 108 23.30 -5.63 9.98
C LEU A 108 24.29 -6.02 8.90
N PHE A 109 25.23 -6.90 9.24
CA PHE A 109 26.37 -7.23 8.38
C PHE A 109 26.13 -8.41 7.46
N ARG A 110 24.89 -8.85 7.28
CA ARG A 110 24.55 -9.82 6.22
C ARG A 110 25.05 -9.31 4.87
N PRO A 111 25.65 -10.19 4.02
CA PRO A 111 26.18 -9.76 2.71
C PRO A 111 25.17 -9.03 1.83
N VAL A 112 23.87 -9.35 1.96
CA VAL A 112 22.79 -8.71 1.21
C VAL A 112 22.62 -7.23 1.56
N ASN A 113 22.95 -6.81 2.78
CA ASN A 113 22.79 -5.43 3.26
C ASN A 113 23.92 -4.51 2.79
N LYS A 114 25.04 -5.06 2.32
CA LYS A 114 26.23 -4.31 1.87
C LYS A 114 26.81 -3.34 2.92
N LEU A 115 26.43 -3.50 4.19
CA LEU A 115 26.99 -2.79 5.33
C LEU A 115 28.23 -3.54 5.82
N LYS A 116 29.23 -2.81 6.31
CA LYS A 116 30.47 -3.37 6.85
C LYS A 116 30.73 -2.84 8.26
N PRO A 117 31.32 -3.64 9.17
CA PRO A 117 31.66 -3.18 10.52
C PRO A 117 32.46 -1.87 10.54
N SER A 118 33.37 -1.68 9.58
CA SER A 118 34.22 -0.47 9.48
C SER A 118 33.47 0.80 9.08
N MET A 119 32.18 0.71 8.76
CA MET A 119 31.35 1.85 8.33
C MET A 119 30.48 2.39 9.46
N LEU A 120 30.26 1.62 10.52
CA LEU A 120 29.23 1.88 11.51
C LEU A 120 29.77 1.69 12.94
N SER A 121 29.63 2.72 13.77
CA SER A 121 29.87 2.64 15.20
C SER A 121 28.61 2.10 15.89
N ILE A 122 28.81 1.18 16.84
CA ILE A 122 27.74 0.66 17.70
C ILE A 122 28.21 0.84 19.14
N ASN A 123 27.48 1.63 19.91
CA ASN A 123 27.73 1.88 21.33
C ASN A 123 26.53 1.40 22.14
N SER A 124 26.76 0.71 23.22
CA SER A 124 25.70 0.17 24.08
C SER A 124 25.96 0.49 25.55
N PHE A 125 24.90 0.81 26.28
CA PHE A 125 24.96 1.26 27.65
C PHE A 125 23.85 0.65 28.50
N ILE A 126 24.21 0.24 29.72
CA ILE A 126 23.27 0.01 30.81
C ILE A 126 23.29 1.25 31.68
N ILE A 127 22.13 1.85 31.95
CA ILE A 127 22.05 3.13 32.71
C ILE A 127 21.13 2.98 33.93
N PHE A 128 21.65 3.40 35.06
CA PHE A 128 20.95 3.54 36.34
C PHE A 128 20.84 5.00 36.73
N PRO A 129 19.87 5.77 36.22
CA PRO A 129 19.84 7.23 36.37
C PRO A 129 19.62 7.71 37.81
N PHE A 130 19.11 6.83 38.71
CA PHE A 130 18.76 7.12 40.08
C PHE A 130 19.65 6.43 41.10
N LEU A 131 20.77 5.85 40.66
CA LEU A 131 21.72 5.10 41.48
C LEU A 131 23.08 5.75 41.39
N ASN A 132 23.80 5.80 42.51
CA ASN A 132 25.24 6.13 42.58
C ASN A 132 26.05 4.87 42.72
N SER A 133 27.17 4.76 41.99
CA SER A 133 28.07 3.59 42.05
C SER A 133 28.55 3.28 43.46
N ASP A 134 28.82 4.32 44.24
CA ASP A 134 29.34 4.23 45.60
C ASP A 134 28.37 3.59 46.62
N THR A 135 27.10 3.44 46.22
CA THR A 135 26.05 2.82 47.09
C THR A 135 25.94 1.31 46.91
N ILE A 136 26.68 0.73 45.95
CA ILE A 136 26.70 -0.71 45.71
C ILE A 136 27.76 -1.35 46.65
N GLU A 137 27.33 -2.29 47.50
CA GLU A 137 28.22 -2.81 48.54
C GLU A 137 29.31 -3.71 48.00
N GLN A 138 29.03 -4.49 46.92
CA GLN A 138 29.99 -5.40 46.32
C GLN A 138 29.96 -5.38 44.80
N LEU A 139 31.13 -5.18 44.20
CA LEU A 139 31.36 -5.18 42.76
C LEU A 139 32.51 -6.17 42.43
N ASP A 140 32.28 -7.09 41.48
CA ASP A 140 33.35 -7.91 40.94
C ASP A 140 34.24 -7.11 39.97
N GLU A 141 35.46 -7.61 39.75
CA GLU A 141 36.48 -6.99 38.88
C GLU A 141 35.92 -6.76 37.43
N THR A 142 35.21 -7.74 36.88
CA THR A 142 34.59 -7.66 35.54
C THR A 142 33.57 -6.53 35.45
N ILE A 143 32.80 -6.29 36.51
CA ILE A 143 31.80 -5.20 36.55
C ILE A 143 32.50 -3.87 36.76
N GLN A 144 33.58 -3.81 37.55
CA GLN A 144 34.40 -2.61 37.68
C GLN A 144 35.01 -2.20 36.34
N ASP A 145 35.55 -3.15 35.58
CA ASP A 145 36.03 -2.91 34.21
C ASP A 145 34.94 -2.38 33.30
N ALA A 146 33.72 -2.91 33.38
CA ALA A 146 32.57 -2.43 32.61
C ALA A 146 32.15 -1.00 32.98
N ILE A 147 32.28 -0.61 34.24
CA ILE A 147 32.05 0.76 34.70
C ILE A 147 33.15 1.70 34.20
N GLU A 148 34.44 1.31 34.33
CA GLU A 148 35.58 2.07 33.85
C GLU A 148 35.55 2.27 32.34
N ASN A 149 35.11 1.26 31.58
CA ASN A 149 34.91 1.31 30.14
C ASN A 149 33.61 2.01 29.71
N ASN A 150 32.86 2.57 30.65
CA ASN A 150 31.60 3.26 30.42
C ASN A 150 30.50 2.42 29.79
N GLN A 151 30.47 1.12 29.95
CA GLN A 151 29.36 0.24 29.55
C GLN A 151 28.19 0.30 30.56
N ILE A 152 28.49 0.51 31.83
CA ILE A 152 27.53 0.73 32.91
C ILE A 152 27.64 2.19 33.37
N LEU A 153 26.55 2.90 33.37
CA LEU A 153 26.46 4.33 33.73
C LEU A 153 25.44 4.55 34.87
N PHE A 154 25.73 5.51 35.68
CA PHE A 154 24.93 5.85 36.86
C PHE A 154 24.28 7.24 36.74
N SER A 155 23.99 7.90 37.85
CA SER A 155 23.31 9.21 37.90
C SER A 155 24.01 10.32 37.10
N ASP A 156 25.30 10.18 36.84
CA ASP A 156 26.13 11.10 36.05
C ASP A 156 26.29 10.71 34.57
N PHE A 157 25.47 9.79 34.07
CA PHE A 157 25.50 9.25 32.68
C PHE A 157 25.64 10.31 31.60
N ASN A 158 25.12 11.52 31.80
CA ASN A 158 25.21 12.63 30.87
C ASN A 158 26.66 13.10 30.63
N ILE A 159 27.56 12.91 31.59
CA ILE A 159 28.99 13.28 31.44
C ILE A 159 29.62 12.41 30.36
N VAL A 160 29.37 11.09 30.42
CA VAL A 160 29.87 10.12 29.45
C VAL A 160 29.23 10.28 28.10
N LEU A 161 27.91 10.40 28.05
CA LEU A 161 27.20 10.58 26.78
C LEU A 161 27.59 11.88 26.05
N ASN A 162 28.00 12.92 26.77
CA ASN A 162 28.52 14.15 26.14
C ASN A 162 29.87 13.96 25.44
N LYS A 163 30.66 12.97 25.86
CA LYS A 163 31.99 12.66 25.29
C LYS A 163 31.93 11.67 24.13
N LEU A 164 30.76 11.17 23.75
CA LEU A 164 30.60 10.30 22.59
C LEU A 164 31.18 10.99 21.35
N GLU A 165 32.13 10.32 20.71
CA GLU A 165 32.75 10.78 19.49
C GLU A 165 31.91 10.41 18.27
N SER A 166 31.89 11.29 17.27
CA SER A 166 31.27 11.02 16.00
C SER A 166 32.09 10.00 15.21
N SER A 167 31.44 9.05 14.58
CA SER A 167 32.05 8.16 13.61
C SER A 167 32.08 8.83 12.21
N LYS A 168 32.56 8.10 11.21
CA LYS A 168 32.49 8.55 9.83
C LYS A 168 31.02 8.67 9.40
N MET A 169 30.61 9.83 8.89
CA MET A 169 29.27 10.07 8.39
C MET A 169 28.89 9.06 7.30
N LEU A 170 27.79 8.33 7.49
CA LEU A 170 27.27 7.36 6.53
C LEU A 170 26.83 8.05 5.24
N LYS A 171 27.10 7.41 4.10
CA LYS A 171 26.57 7.85 2.82
C LYS A 171 25.05 7.64 2.79
N GLU A 172 24.36 8.36 1.92
CA GLU A 172 22.90 8.31 1.78
C GLU A 172 22.35 6.87 1.61
N ASN A 173 23.00 6.05 0.76
CA ASN A 173 22.59 4.67 0.53
C ASN A 173 22.87 3.76 1.74
N GLU A 174 23.96 4.01 2.47
CA GLU A 174 24.32 3.28 3.69
C GLU A 174 23.34 3.62 4.81
N TRP A 175 22.98 4.88 4.95
CA TRP A 175 21.97 5.35 5.91
C TRP A 175 20.59 4.72 5.65
N LYS A 176 20.14 4.74 4.38
CA LYS A 176 18.88 4.10 3.99
C LYS A 176 18.88 2.60 4.27
N MET A 177 20.00 1.92 3.99
CA MET A 177 20.11 0.50 4.27
C MET A 177 20.10 0.22 5.78
N LEU A 178 20.83 0.99 6.57
CA LEU A 178 20.82 0.88 8.03
C LEU A 178 19.40 1.00 8.59
N ARG A 179 18.69 2.05 8.21
CA ARG A 179 17.28 2.25 8.61
C ARG A 179 16.39 1.05 8.22
N SER A 180 16.52 0.59 6.99
CA SER A 180 15.72 -0.54 6.49
C SER A 180 15.98 -1.84 7.27
N VAL A 181 17.21 -2.12 7.67
CA VAL A 181 17.55 -3.30 8.47
C VAL A 181 17.00 -3.16 9.89
N ILE A 182 17.25 -2.05 10.56
CA ILE A 182 16.80 -1.82 11.95
C ILE A 182 15.26 -1.84 12.04
N GLN A 183 14.59 -1.25 11.06
CA GLN A 183 13.13 -1.23 11.00
C GLN A 183 12.52 -2.54 10.45
N LYS A 184 13.35 -3.58 10.23
CA LYS A 184 12.92 -4.90 9.69
C LYS A 184 12.18 -4.83 8.35
N ALA A 185 12.46 -3.79 7.58
CA ALA A 185 11.81 -3.50 6.29
C ALA A 185 12.58 -4.06 5.08
N ASN A 186 13.74 -4.66 5.28
CA ASN A 186 14.56 -5.24 4.23
C ASN A 186 14.08 -6.65 3.85
N GLY A 187 14.29 -7.02 2.58
CA GLY A 187 14.17 -8.42 2.13
C GLY A 187 12.73 -8.98 2.05
N LEU A 188 11.77 -8.22 1.50
CA LEU A 188 10.39 -8.67 1.24
C LEU A 188 10.21 -9.41 -0.09
N SER A 189 11.26 -9.55 -0.89
CA SER A 189 11.19 -10.15 -2.22
C SER A 189 10.68 -11.60 -2.18
N LYS A 190 9.82 -11.96 -3.15
CA LYS A 190 9.42 -13.36 -3.41
C LYS A 190 10.60 -14.27 -3.72
N SER A 191 11.67 -13.70 -4.26
CA SER A 191 12.88 -14.35 -4.73
C SER A 191 14.05 -14.27 -3.73
N LEU A 192 13.77 -14.19 -2.42
CA LEU A 192 14.79 -14.23 -1.38
C LEU A 192 15.73 -15.43 -1.57
N GLY A 193 16.94 -15.15 -2.05
CA GLY A 193 17.98 -16.16 -2.27
C GLY A 193 18.35 -16.39 -3.74
N ILE A 194 17.60 -15.92 -4.72
CA ILE A 194 18.02 -16.02 -6.13
C ILE A 194 19.01 -14.90 -6.42
N LYS A 195 20.29 -15.22 -6.32
CA LYS A 195 21.37 -14.35 -6.80
C LYS A 195 21.41 -14.42 -8.33
N ILE A 196 20.94 -13.36 -8.99
CA ILE A 196 21.12 -13.23 -10.43
C ILE A 196 22.54 -12.77 -10.69
N LYS A 197 23.27 -13.54 -11.50
CA LYS A 197 24.62 -13.16 -11.95
C LYS A 197 24.51 -12.08 -13.03
N GLU A 198 25.17 -10.97 -12.82
CA GLU A 198 25.34 -9.99 -13.91
C GLU A 198 26.33 -10.52 -14.94
N PRO A 199 26.11 -10.26 -16.25
CA PRO A 199 25.01 -9.50 -16.83
C PRO A 199 23.70 -10.30 -16.89
N VAL A 200 22.55 -9.60 -16.85
CA VAL A 200 21.20 -10.15 -17.03
C VAL A 200 21.10 -10.80 -18.40
N LYS A 201 20.64 -12.06 -18.46
CA LYS A 201 20.65 -12.85 -19.70
C LYS A 201 19.31 -12.85 -20.43
N ASN A 202 18.22 -12.71 -19.72
CA ASN A 202 16.86 -12.77 -20.25
C ASN A 202 15.91 -11.89 -19.45
N LEU A 203 14.68 -11.77 -19.94
CA LEU A 203 13.64 -10.94 -19.31
C LEU A 203 13.24 -11.43 -17.91
N ARG A 204 13.27 -12.73 -17.68
CA ARG A 204 13.00 -13.35 -16.39
C ARG A 204 13.94 -12.85 -15.30
N ASP A 205 15.24 -12.78 -15.59
CA ASP A 205 16.24 -12.27 -14.67
C ASP A 205 16.00 -10.80 -14.35
N ALA A 206 15.63 -9.99 -15.36
CA ALA A 206 15.30 -8.57 -15.18
C ALA A 206 14.06 -8.39 -14.30
N ILE A 207 13.01 -9.20 -14.49
CA ILE A 207 11.81 -9.21 -13.64
C ILE A 207 12.19 -9.50 -12.19
N THR A 208 13.01 -10.52 -11.96
CA THR A 208 13.45 -10.92 -10.62
C THR A 208 14.25 -9.81 -9.92
N LEU A 209 15.17 -9.14 -10.64
CA LEU A 209 15.92 -7.99 -10.12
C LEU A 209 15.01 -6.82 -9.78
N ASN A 210 14.03 -6.55 -10.62
CA ASN A 210 13.04 -5.49 -10.40
C ASN A 210 12.19 -5.78 -9.16
N GLU A 211 11.70 -6.99 -9.02
CA GLU A 211 10.93 -7.42 -7.84
C GLU A 211 11.74 -7.27 -6.55
N ASN A 212 13.03 -7.61 -6.58
CA ASN A 212 13.91 -7.45 -5.42
C ASN A 212 14.03 -5.99 -4.96
N LYS A 213 13.97 -5.02 -5.89
CA LYS A 213 14.04 -3.57 -5.56
C LYS A 213 12.71 -2.99 -5.07
N ILE A 214 11.58 -3.45 -5.58
CA ILE A 214 10.24 -2.97 -5.20
C ILE A 214 9.98 -3.15 -3.68
N TYR A 215 10.61 -4.13 -3.07
CA TYR A 215 10.41 -4.47 -1.66
C TYR A 215 11.35 -3.79 -0.66
N LEU A 216 12.15 -2.82 -1.11
CA LEU A 216 12.90 -1.94 -0.21
C LEU A 216 12.05 -0.69 0.05
N LEU A 217 11.50 -0.58 1.26
CA LEU A 217 10.73 0.60 1.66
C LEU A 217 11.64 1.83 1.70
N ASP A 218 11.15 2.93 1.16
CA ASP A 218 11.82 4.22 1.26
C ASP A 218 11.50 4.95 2.58
N GLU A 219 12.07 6.13 2.76
CA GLU A 219 11.91 6.91 3.97
C GLU A 219 10.44 7.30 4.24
N GLU A 220 9.69 7.74 3.22
CA GLU A 220 8.28 8.13 3.34
C GLU A 220 7.41 6.90 3.69
N GLN A 221 7.70 5.75 3.08
CA GLN A 221 7.01 4.49 3.36
C GLN A 221 7.33 3.97 4.76
N LEU A 222 8.60 4.02 5.16
CA LEU A 222 9.03 3.62 6.50
C LEU A 222 8.40 4.52 7.57
N ASP A 223 8.44 5.83 7.37
CA ASP A 223 7.81 6.77 8.30
C ASP A 223 6.32 6.48 8.45
N ALA A 224 5.59 6.28 7.35
CA ALA A 224 4.17 5.93 7.38
C ALA A 224 3.90 4.57 8.05
N ALA A 225 4.74 3.55 7.82
CA ALA A 225 4.59 2.23 8.42
C ALA A 225 4.89 2.24 9.92
N MET A 226 5.88 3.02 10.33
CA MET A 226 6.38 3.04 11.71
C MET A 226 5.64 4.02 12.62
N THR A 227 4.94 5.02 12.08
CA THR A 227 4.15 5.97 12.87
C THR A 227 2.96 5.25 13.53
N LEU A 228 2.82 5.39 14.86
CA LEU A 228 1.70 4.86 15.65
C LEU A 228 1.07 5.99 16.48
N ASN A 229 0.63 7.04 15.82
CA ASN A 229 0.03 8.20 16.49
C ASN A 229 -1.36 7.89 17.03
N ASN A 230 -1.74 8.62 18.07
CA ASN A 230 -3.10 8.61 18.58
C ASN A 230 -4.07 9.27 17.59
N GLY A 231 -5.15 8.58 17.27
CA GLY A 231 -6.20 9.07 16.39
C GLY A 231 -6.07 8.53 14.97
N CYS A 232 -6.72 9.20 14.05
CA CYS A 232 -6.76 8.75 12.66
C CYS A 232 -5.50 9.14 11.88
N GLU A 233 -5.17 8.29 10.89
CA GLU A 233 -4.07 8.50 9.95
C GLU A 233 -4.53 8.28 8.51
N ARG A 234 -4.01 9.08 7.59
CA ARG A 234 -4.27 8.97 6.15
C ARG A 234 -2.97 8.69 5.40
N ILE A 235 -2.98 7.71 4.50
CA ILE A 235 -1.85 7.38 3.63
C ILE A 235 -2.29 7.59 2.19
N ARG A 236 -1.67 8.55 1.51
CA ARG A 236 -1.99 8.95 0.13
C ARG A 236 -0.87 8.61 -0.83
N GLY A 237 -1.21 8.32 -2.06
CA GLY A 237 -0.23 8.12 -3.12
C GLY A 237 -0.82 7.42 -4.33
N LEU A 238 -0.13 7.53 -5.46
CA LEU A 238 -0.49 6.83 -6.69
C LEU A 238 -0.49 5.30 -6.53
N ALA A 239 -1.10 4.62 -7.50
CA ALA A 239 -0.89 3.19 -7.66
C ALA A 239 0.62 2.86 -7.67
N GLY A 240 1.00 1.79 -6.97
CA GLY A 240 2.41 1.37 -6.90
C GLY A 240 3.31 2.14 -5.95
N THR A 241 2.77 3.03 -5.12
CA THR A 241 3.55 3.69 -4.06
C THR A 241 3.71 2.83 -2.79
N GLY A 242 3.20 1.59 -2.79
CA GLY A 242 3.40 0.64 -1.68
C GLY A 242 2.43 0.78 -0.52
N LYS A 243 1.28 1.42 -0.68
CA LYS A 243 0.25 1.60 0.37
C LYS A 243 -0.10 0.30 1.11
N THR A 244 -0.42 -0.76 0.38
CA THR A 244 -0.72 -2.10 0.95
C THR A 244 0.45 -2.67 1.74
N ILE A 245 1.70 -2.46 1.28
CA ILE A 245 2.90 -2.91 1.99
C ILE A 245 3.05 -2.16 3.32
N VAL A 246 2.89 -0.84 3.29
CA VAL A 246 2.95 0.03 4.48
C VAL A 246 1.88 -0.36 5.50
N LEU A 247 0.63 -0.53 5.07
CA LEU A 247 -0.46 -0.96 5.96
C LEU A 247 -0.23 -2.36 6.53
N SER A 248 0.27 -3.30 5.71
CA SER A 248 0.56 -4.67 6.17
C SER A 248 1.68 -4.70 7.21
N MET A 249 2.73 -3.89 7.01
CA MET A 249 3.79 -3.74 8.00
C MET A 249 3.26 -3.10 9.30
N LYS A 250 2.43 -2.05 9.18
CA LYS A 250 1.79 -1.40 10.34
C LYS A 250 0.91 -2.38 11.11
N ALA A 251 0.11 -3.21 10.44
CA ALA A 251 -0.73 -4.24 11.07
C ALA A 251 0.11 -5.28 11.84
N ALA A 252 1.15 -5.79 11.20
CA ALA A 252 2.06 -6.77 11.83
C ALA A 252 2.76 -6.17 13.05
N ARG A 253 3.22 -4.93 12.94
CA ARG A 253 3.88 -4.22 14.04
C ARG A 253 2.94 -3.92 15.21
N LEU A 254 1.73 -3.43 14.93
CA LEU A 254 0.71 -3.23 15.95
C LEU A 254 0.42 -4.52 16.72
N HIS A 255 0.29 -5.65 16.01
CA HIS A 255 0.03 -6.92 16.66
C HIS A 255 1.23 -7.45 17.46
N ALA A 256 2.46 -7.21 16.99
CA ALA A 256 3.68 -7.58 17.72
C ALA A 256 3.87 -6.75 18.99
N LEU A 257 3.56 -5.44 18.96
CA LEU A 257 3.69 -4.54 20.12
C LEU A 257 2.54 -4.67 21.12
N TYR A 258 1.32 -4.91 20.62
CA TYR A 258 0.09 -4.99 21.40
C TYR A 258 -0.66 -6.29 21.12
N PRO A 259 -0.18 -7.45 21.62
CA PRO A 259 -0.79 -8.76 21.31
C PRO A 259 -2.26 -8.87 21.73
N ASP A 260 -2.68 -8.13 22.75
CA ASP A 260 -4.06 -8.12 23.29
C ASP A 260 -4.98 -7.13 22.58
N ALA A 261 -4.44 -6.20 21.78
CA ALA A 261 -5.23 -5.22 21.06
C ALA A 261 -6.02 -5.87 19.91
N LYS A 262 -7.28 -5.50 19.78
CA LYS A 262 -8.13 -5.95 18.67
C LYS A 262 -7.87 -5.08 17.45
N ILE A 263 -7.27 -5.68 16.43
CA ILE A 263 -6.86 -5.03 15.18
C ILE A 263 -7.73 -5.57 14.04
N LEU A 264 -8.32 -4.66 13.26
CA LEU A 264 -9.03 -4.98 12.03
C LEU A 264 -8.27 -4.44 10.83
N TYR A 265 -7.94 -5.31 9.88
CA TYR A 265 -7.50 -4.92 8.54
C TYR A 265 -8.61 -5.23 7.55
N THR A 266 -9.08 -4.22 6.81
CA THR A 266 -10.20 -4.37 5.88
C THR A 266 -9.94 -3.75 4.51
N PHE A 267 -10.60 -4.28 3.48
CA PHE A 267 -10.48 -3.91 2.08
C PHE A 267 -11.73 -4.34 1.31
N TYR A 268 -11.94 -3.77 0.11
CA TYR A 268 -13.11 -4.11 -0.72
C TYR A 268 -12.82 -5.18 -1.78
N THR A 269 -11.63 -5.18 -2.38
CA THR A 269 -11.26 -6.07 -3.49
C THR A 269 -10.80 -7.43 -2.99
N GLN A 270 -11.54 -8.50 -3.30
CA GLN A 270 -11.28 -9.87 -2.78
C GLN A 270 -9.89 -10.42 -3.14
N SER A 271 -9.34 -10.06 -4.30
CA SER A 271 -8.00 -10.51 -4.74
C SER A 271 -6.86 -10.07 -3.80
N LEU A 272 -7.05 -9.02 -2.99
CA LEU A 272 -6.07 -8.55 -2.01
C LEU A 272 -5.92 -9.46 -0.80
N TYR A 273 -6.89 -10.33 -0.52
CA TYR A 273 -6.90 -11.15 0.69
C TYR A 273 -5.63 -12.00 0.87
N LYS A 274 -5.26 -12.77 -0.15
CA LYS A 274 -4.07 -13.63 -0.12
C LYS A 274 -2.78 -12.81 0.01
N GLN A 275 -2.70 -11.67 -0.70
CA GLN A 275 -1.54 -10.78 -0.67
C GLN A 275 -1.34 -10.15 0.71
N ILE A 276 -2.41 -9.60 1.31
CA ILE A 276 -2.36 -8.95 2.62
C ILE A 276 -1.95 -9.96 3.69
N ASN A 277 -2.61 -11.13 3.75
CA ASN A 277 -2.25 -12.18 4.71
C ASN A 277 -0.78 -12.58 4.60
N ARG A 278 -0.28 -12.78 3.38
CA ARG A 278 1.12 -13.10 3.13
C ARG A 278 2.06 -12.00 3.63
N LEU A 279 1.78 -10.73 3.30
CA LEU A 279 2.62 -9.61 3.71
C LEU A 279 2.64 -9.45 5.23
N VAL A 280 1.48 -9.48 5.87
CA VAL A 280 1.37 -9.38 7.33
C VAL A 280 2.13 -10.52 8.01
N SER A 281 2.01 -11.76 7.54
CA SER A 281 2.73 -12.92 8.08
C SER A 281 4.25 -12.77 7.93
N ILE A 282 4.72 -12.30 6.76
CA ILE A 282 6.16 -12.06 6.54
C ILE A 282 6.69 -10.99 7.48
N PHE A 283 5.98 -9.87 7.63
CA PHE A 283 6.40 -8.80 8.53
C PHE A 283 6.36 -9.23 9.99
N TYR A 284 5.30 -9.93 10.41
CA TYR A 284 5.17 -10.42 11.77
C TYR A 284 6.33 -11.36 12.12
N LYS A 285 6.62 -12.35 11.27
CA LYS A 285 7.76 -13.26 11.46
C LYS A 285 9.11 -12.53 11.54
N LYS A 286 9.28 -11.46 10.76
CA LYS A 286 10.51 -10.65 10.83
C LYS A 286 10.62 -9.83 12.11
N LEU A 287 9.49 -9.34 12.63
CA LEU A 287 9.48 -8.53 13.85
C LEU A 287 9.64 -9.37 15.11
N THR A 288 9.04 -10.57 15.14
CA THR A 288 8.96 -11.39 16.34
C THR A 288 9.84 -12.65 16.28
N GLY A 289 10.22 -13.09 15.07
CA GLY A 289 10.84 -14.40 14.83
C GLY A 289 9.84 -15.56 14.74
N GLU A 290 8.56 -15.33 15.08
CA GLU A 290 7.52 -16.35 15.16
C GLU A 290 6.58 -16.29 13.94
N ASP A 291 5.96 -17.41 13.62
CA ASP A 291 4.94 -17.46 12.60
C ASP A 291 3.62 -16.87 13.13
N LEU A 292 2.95 -16.06 12.32
CA LEU A 292 1.64 -15.51 12.68
C LEU A 292 0.62 -16.64 12.82
N ASN A 293 -0.04 -16.73 13.97
CA ASN A 293 -1.15 -17.67 14.15
C ASN A 293 -2.34 -17.22 13.32
N VAL A 294 -2.74 -18.05 12.35
CA VAL A 294 -3.84 -17.76 11.39
C VAL A 294 -5.20 -17.66 12.10
N ASP A 295 -5.37 -18.36 13.22
CA ASP A 295 -6.60 -18.36 14.04
C ASP A 295 -6.62 -17.23 15.09
N ASN A 296 -5.69 -16.28 15.02
CA ASN A 296 -5.60 -15.20 15.98
C ASN A 296 -6.86 -14.32 15.97
N GLN A 297 -7.54 -14.26 17.11
CA GLN A 297 -8.76 -13.48 17.26
C GLN A 297 -8.53 -11.97 17.40
N ASN A 298 -7.30 -11.58 17.72
CA ASN A 298 -6.94 -10.18 17.97
C ASN A 298 -6.49 -9.44 16.70
N LEU A 299 -6.02 -10.15 15.66
CA LEU A 299 -5.75 -9.58 14.35
C LEU A 299 -6.68 -10.20 13.30
N LYS A 300 -7.68 -9.45 12.87
CA LYS A 300 -8.65 -9.88 11.86
C LYS A 300 -8.40 -9.21 10.52
N ILE A 301 -8.16 -10.00 9.49
CA ILE A 301 -8.04 -9.55 8.10
C ILE A 301 -9.33 -9.97 7.38
N MET A 302 -10.17 -8.99 7.01
CA MET A 302 -11.52 -9.28 6.51
C MET A 302 -11.91 -8.36 5.35
N HIS A 303 -12.64 -8.92 4.38
CA HIS A 303 -13.32 -8.14 3.35
C HIS A 303 -14.36 -7.19 3.97
N ALA A 304 -14.55 -6.00 3.39
CA ALA A 304 -15.48 -5.01 3.94
C ALA A 304 -16.93 -5.50 4.00
N TRP A 305 -17.45 -6.08 2.92
CA TRP A 305 -18.84 -6.56 2.87
C TRP A 305 -19.01 -7.96 3.47
N GLY A 306 -18.28 -8.94 2.91
CA GLY A 306 -18.49 -10.35 3.22
C GLY A 306 -19.67 -10.96 2.47
N GLY A 307 -19.93 -12.25 2.72
CA GLY A 307 -20.97 -13.01 2.07
C GLY A 307 -21.40 -14.23 2.89
N LYS A 308 -22.14 -15.14 2.26
CA LYS A 308 -22.60 -16.37 2.93
C LYS A 308 -21.45 -17.29 3.35
N ILE A 309 -20.40 -17.36 2.56
CA ILE A 309 -19.26 -18.28 2.74
C ILE A 309 -18.08 -17.57 3.38
N LYS A 310 -17.68 -16.40 2.87
CA LYS A 310 -16.55 -15.61 3.38
C LYS A 310 -17.05 -14.57 4.36
N LYS A 311 -16.48 -14.56 5.57
CA LYS A 311 -16.76 -13.54 6.59
C LYS A 311 -16.25 -12.18 6.12
N GLY A 312 -17.00 -11.13 6.44
CA GLY A 312 -16.62 -9.75 6.20
C GLY A 312 -17.08 -8.85 7.34
N VAL A 313 -16.54 -7.64 7.39
CA VAL A 313 -16.82 -6.68 8.47
C VAL A 313 -18.33 -6.44 8.61
N TYR A 314 -19.01 -6.06 7.53
CA TYR A 314 -20.45 -5.84 7.51
C TYR A 314 -21.24 -7.07 7.96
N SER A 315 -20.93 -8.25 7.38
CA SER A 315 -21.65 -9.49 7.70
C SER A 315 -21.43 -9.95 9.13
N GLU A 316 -20.25 -9.71 9.72
CA GLU A 316 -19.97 -9.99 11.14
C GLU A 316 -20.74 -9.04 12.06
N MET A 317 -20.83 -7.74 11.73
CA MET A 317 -21.65 -6.79 12.48
C MET A 317 -23.13 -7.20 12.48
N CYS A 318 -23.67 -7.59 11.30
CA CYS A 318 -25.04 -8.08 11.21
C CYS A 318 -25.28 -9.28 12.13
N LYS A 319 -24.37 -10.27 12.14
CA LYS A 319 -24.48 -11.46 13.00
C LYS A 319 -24.49 -11.11 14.48
N LYS A 320 -23.64 -10.18 14.92
CA LYS A 320 -23.54 -9.78 16.33
C LYS A 320 -24.83 -9.15 16.88
N ILE A 321 -25.60 -8.50 16.03
CA ILE A 321 -26.87 -7.86 16.40
C ILE A 321 -28.07 -8.66 15.92
N ASN A 322 -27.88 -9.94 15.50
CA ASN A 322 -28.92 -10.84 15.00
C ASN A 322 -29.73 -10.26 13.83
N VAL A 323 -29.08 -9.53 12.92
CA VAL A 323 -29.68 -9.02 11.68
C VAL A 323 -29.18 -9.86 10.51
N LYS A 324 -30.06 -10.21 9.57
CA LYS A 324 -29.70 -10.95 8.36
C LYS A 324 -28.79 -10.08 7.48
N PRO A 325 -27.57 -10.52 7.13
CA PRO A 325 -26.71 -9.78 6.22
C PRO A 325 -27.34 -9.69 4.83
N LEU A 326 -27.30 -8.51 4.23
CA LEU A 326 -27.70 -8.29 2.85
C LEU A 326 -26.51 -8.60 1.92
N SER A 327 -26.77 -9.41 0.91
CA SER A 327 -25.78 -9.72 -0.14
C SER A 327 -25.84 -8.71 -1.27
N TYR A 328 -24.82 -8.76 -2.16
CA TYR A 328 -24.86 -7.99 -3.41
C TYR A 328 -26.15 -8.28 -4.20
N TYR A 329 -26.58 -9.53 -4.24
CA TYR A 329 -27.80 -9.94 -4.95
C TYR A 329 -29.05 -9.26 -4.38
N ASP A 330 -29.15 -9.14 -3.04
CA ASP A 330 -30.29 -8.48 -2.37
C ASP A 330 -30.36 -6.98 -2.67
N MET A 331 -29.23 -6.37 -2.98
CA MET A 331 -29.07 -4.92 -3.16
C MET A 331 -28.73 -4.50 -4.59
N ARG A 332 -28.71 -5.43 -5.55
CA ARG A 332 -28.23 -5.22 -6.93
C ARG A 332 -28.94 -4.10 -7.73
N PHE A 333 -30.12 -3.71 -7.31
CA PHE A 333 -30.90 -2.64 -7.96
C PHE A 333 -30.68 -1.26 -7.32
N GLU A 334 -29.95 -1.20 -6.22
CA GLU A 334 -29.59 0.07 -5.60
C GLU A 334 -28.42 0.73 -6.34
N LYS A 335 -28.41 2.03 -6.38
CA LYS A 335 -27.32 2.82 -7.00
C LYS A 335 -25.96 2.52 -6.39
N ASP A 336 -25.91 2.42 -5.07
CA ASP A 336 -24.76 1.97 -4.31
C ASP A 336 -25.20 0.81 -3.40
N PRO A 337 -25.08 -0.45 -3.88
CA PRO A 337 -25.53 -1.61 -3.14
C PRO A 337 -24.90 -1.75 -1.76
N PHE A 338 -23.58 -1.48 -1.64
CA PHE A 338 -22.87 -1.63 -0.38
C PHE A 338 -23.15 -0.47 0.59
N GLY A 339 -23.14 0.76 0.11
CA GLY A 339 -23.51 1.93 0.92
C GLY A 339 -24.93 1.82 1.47
N LYS A 340 -25.86 1.36 0.64
CA LYS A 340 -27.24 1.12 1.08
C LYS A 340 -27.34 0.01 2.13
N ALA A 341 -26.58 -1.09 1.98
CA ALA A 341 -26.51 -2.13 3.00
C ALA A 341 -25.96 -1.57 4.30
N CYS A 342 -24.87 -0.80 4.24
CA CYS A 342 -24.26 -0.15 5.40
C CYS A 342 -25.22 0.83 6.09
N SER A 343 -25.95 1.66 5.33
CA SER A 343 -26.86 2.67 5.89
C SER A 343 -27.93 2.05 6.79
N LYS A 344 -28.37 0.81 6.51
CA LYS A 344 -29.35 0.09 7.34
C LYS A 344 -28.82 -0.32 8.72
N LEU A 345 -27.49 -0.32 8.91
CA LEU A 345 -26.85 -0.61 10.19
C LEU A 345 -26.43 0.64 10.98
N ILE A 346 -26.35 1.81 10.34
CA ILE A 346 -25.85 3.04 10.98
C ILE A 346 -26.66 3.39 12.24
N ASP A 347 -27.98 3.19 12.21
CA ASP A 347 -28.87 3.52 13.32
C ASP A 347 -29.00 2.38 14.35
N LYS A 348 -28.31 1.26 14.13
CA LYS A 348 -28.32 0.15 15.09
C LYS A 348 -27.29 0.35 16.19
N ASN A 349 -27.54 -0.31 17.31
CA ASN A 349 -26.65 -0.29 18.45
C ASN A 349 -25.48 -1.26 18.23
N LEU A 350 -24.37 -0.75 17.71
CA LEU A 350 -23.15 -1.50 17.47
C LEU A 350 -22.18 -1.31 18.64
N THR A 351 -21.43 -2.35 18.96
CA THR A 351 -20.45 -2.30 20.07
C THR A 351 -19.10 -1.82 19.54
N GLU A 352 -18.48 -0.85 20.23
CA GLU A 352 -17.09 -0.48 20.02
C GLU A 352 -16.18 -1.67 20.37
N GLU A 353 -15.48 -2.20 19.39
CA GLU A 353 -14.72 -3.45 19.55
C GLU A 353 -13.22 -3.27 19.27
N TYR A 354 -12.87 -2.53 18.22
CA TYR A 354 -11.52 -2.51 17.69
C TYR A 354 -10.70 -1.35 18.26
N ASP A 355 -9.48 -1.66 18.69
CA ASP A 355 -8.50 -0.68 19.14
C ASP A 355 -7.82 0.01 17.96
N TYR A 356 -7.61 -0.73 16.85
CA TYR A 356 -7.04 -0.24 15.59
C TYR A 356 -7.81 -0.77 14.39
N ILE A 357 -8.04 0.08 13.40
CA ILE A 357 -8.68 -0.30 12.14
C ILE A 357 -7.83 0.23 10.98
N LEU A 358 -7.40 -0.67 10.09
CA LEU A 358 -6.64 -0.35 8.89
C LEU A 358 -7.51 -0.64 7.66
N ILE A 359 -7.62 0.34 6.76
CA ILE A 359 -8.49 0.29 5.58
C ILE A 359 -7.62 0.45 4.33
N ASP A 360 -7.58 -0.58 3.49
CA ASP A 360 -6.85 -0.53 2.22
C ASP A 360 -7.79 -0.26 1.04
N GLU A 361 -7.27 0.37 -0.01
CA GLU A 361 -8.03 0.80 -1.19
C GLU A 361 -9.32 1.55 -0.81
N ALA A 362 -9.19 2.49 0.11
CA ALA A 362 -10.29 3.21 0.75
C ALA A 362 -11.21 3.96 -0.24
N GLN A 363 -10.71 4.34 -1.43
CA GLN A 363 -11.49 4.97 -2.50
C GLN A 363 -12.58 4.06 -3.09
N ASP A 364 -12.51 2.75 -2.86
CA ASP A 364 -13.52 1.79 -3.34
C ASP A 364 -14.67 1.57 -2.34
N LEU A 365 -14.63 2.23 -1.19
CA LEU A 365 -15.56 2.06 -0.09
C LEU A 365 -16.51 3.24 0.03
N PRO A 366 -17.82 2.99 0.23
CA PRO A 366 -18.81 4.05 0.40
C PRO A 366 -18.66 4.77 1.75
N VAL A 367 -19.07 6.03 1.80
CA VAL A 367 -19.04 6.87 3.03
C VAL A 367 -19.79 6.21 4.19
N GLU A 368 -20.87 5.50 3.91
CA GLU A 368 -21.66 4.77 4.92
C GLU A 368 -20.84 3.69 5.62
N PHE A 369 -19.92 3.05 4.91
CA PHE A 369 -19.01 2.08 5.52
C PHE A 369 -18.04 2.76 6.51
N PHE A 370 -17.50 3.91 6.19
CA PHE A 370 -16.64 4.67 7.12
C PHE A 370 -17.39 5.09 8.38
N LYS A 371 -18.68 5.47 8.24
CA LYS A 371 -19.54 5.76 9.40
C LYS A 371 -19.75 4.50 10.27
N LEU A 372 -19.89 3.32 9.68
CA LEU A 372 -19.95 2.05 10.42
C LEU A 372 -18.62 1.75 11.13
N ILE A 373 -17.51 1.92 10.43
CA ILE A 373 -16.16 1.74 10.99
C ILE A 373 -15.97 2.61 12.23
N CYS A 374 -16.39 3.90 12.16
CA CYS A 374 -16.32 4.79 13.29
C CYS A 374 -17.13 4.29 14.52
N LYS A 375 -18.28 3.62 14.29
CA LYS A 375 -19.11 3.07 15.37
C LYS A 375 -18.53 1.84 16.06
N ILE A 376 -17.68 1.07 15.39
CA ILE A 376 -17.04 -0.12 15.97
C ILE A 376 -15.61 0.13 16.43
N SER A 377 -15.08 1.34 16.20
CA SER A 377 -13.76 1.76 16.67
C SER A 377 -13.86 2.35 18.07
N LYS A 378 -12.99 1.89 18.96
CA LYS A 378 -12.83 2.53 20.29
C LYS A 378 -12.18 3.89 20.15
N LYS A 379 -12.49 4.79 21.09
CA LYS A 379 -11.77 6.07 21.20
C LYS A 379 -10.30 5.81 21.57
N PRO A 380 -9.35 6.57 21.03
CA PRO A 380 -9.47 7.84 20.28
C PRO A 380 -9.67 7.69 18.77
N TYR A 381 -10.24 6.61 18.26
CA TYR A 381 -10.48 6.34 16.83
C TYR A 381 -9.19 6.18 16.03
N ASN A 382 -8.43 5.09 16.31
CA ASN A 382 -7.23 4.77 15.57
C ASN A 382 -7.58 4.10 14.25
N ILE A 383 -7.97 4.91 13.31
CA ILE A 383 -8.38 4.47 11.98
C ILE A 383 -7.33 4.96 10.99
N VAL A 384 -6.67 4.02 10.32
CA VAL A 384 -5.69 4.30 9.27
C VAL A 384 -6.32 3.92 7.93
N TRP A 385 -6.39 4.85 6.97
CA TRP A 385 -6.88 4.52 5.65
C TRP A 385 -5.89 4.90 4.55
N ALA A 386 -5.67 3.96 3.63
CA ALA A 386 -4.87 4.16 2.45
C ALA A 386 -5.76 4.48 1.25
N TYR A 387 -5.39 5.52 0.52
CA TYR A 387 -6.20 6.13 -0.52
C TYR A 387 -5.40 6.37 -1.79
N ASP A 388 -5.97 6.02 -2.96
CA ASP A 388 -5.42 6.33 -4.27
C ASP A 388 -6.23 7.44 -4.94
N GLU A 389 -5.61 8.59 -5.14
CA GLU A 389 -6.29 9.80 -5.63
C GLU A 389 -6.72 9.73 -7.10
N LEU A 390 -6.06 8.89 -7.92
CA LEU A 390 -6.37 8.78 -9.35
C LEU A 390 -7.22 7.57 -9.73
N GLN A 391 -7.45 6.63 -8.83
CA GLN A 391 -8.29 5.46 -9.11
C GLN A 391 -9.76 5.65 -8.76
N THR A 392 -10.15 6.85 -8.35
CA THR A 392 -11.56 7.21 -8.21
C THR A 392 -12.18 7.39 -9.59
N THR A 393 -13.21 6.62 -9.86
CA THR A 393 -13.93 6.64 -11.14
C THR A 393 -14.87 7.87 -11.29
N GLY A 394 -14.81 8.83 -10.38
CA GLY A 394 -15.68 9.99 -10.37
C GLY A 394 -14.92 11.31 -10.30
N ASP A 395 -15.00 11.97 -9.17
CA ASP A 395 -14.27 13.22 -8.91
C ASP A 395 -12.91 12.90 -8.27
N VAL A 396 -11.85 13.55 -8.76
CA VAL A 396 -10.53 13.54 -8.11
C VAL A 396 -10.63 14.43 -6.86
N LYS A 397 -11.40 13.97 -5.87
CA LYS A 397 -11.60 14.68 -4.62
C LYS A 397 -11.11 13.79 -3.48
N ILE A 398 -10.16 14.30 -2.71
CA ILE A 398 -9.72 13.64 -1.49
C ILE A 398 -10.84 13.82 -0.47
N PRO A 399 -11.52 12.74 -0.02
CA PRO A 399 -12.56 12.90 0.99
C PRO A 399 -11.94 13.36 2.31
N GLU A 400 -12.45 14.45 2.82
CA GLU A 400 -12.03 14.96 4.11
C GLU A 400 -12.62 14.12 5.26
N PRO A 401 -11.99 14.11 6.44
CA PRO A 401 -12.46 13.29 7.56
C PRO A 401 -13.91 13.50 7.96
N ASP A 402 -14.44 14.72 7.83
CA ASP A 402 -15.84 15.03 8.12
C ASP A 402 -16.82 14.48 7.09
N GLU A 403 -16.38 14.34 5.83
CA GLU A 403 -17.16 13.66 4.78
C GLU A 403 -17.20 12.14 5.03
N LEU A 404 -16.06 11.53 5.39
CA LEU A 404 -15.94 10.07 5.60
C LEU A 404 -16.61 9.61 6.91
N PHE A 405 -16.30 10.28 8.01
CA PHE A 405 -16.70 9.82 9.36
C PHE A 405 -17.88 10.59 9.92
N GLY A 406 -18.30 11.66 9.29
CA GLY A 406 -19.41 12.53 9.70
C GLY A 406 -19.02 13.53 10.76
N LYS A 407 -20.01 14.35 11.15
CA LYS A 407 -19.88 15.39 12.16
C LYS A 407 -20.53 14.97 13.47
N ASP A 408 -20.07 15.52 14.59
CA ASP A 408 -20.70 15.38 15.90
C ASP A 408 -21.98 16.24 16.01
N GLU A 409 -22.63 16.21 17.16
CA GLU A 409 -23.83 16.99 17.45
C GLU A 409 -23.61 18.52 17.42
N TYR A 410 -22.35 18.96 17.49
CA TYR A 410 -21.95 20.37 17.42
C TYR A 410 -21.48 20.78 16.01
N GLY A 411 -21.62 19.90 15.02
CA GLY A 411 -21.20 20.14 13.64
C GLY A 411 -19.69 20.07 13.38
N LYS A 412 -18.88 19.64 14.36
CA LYS A 412 -17.44 19.40 14.19
C LYS A 412 -17.19 18.00 13.64
N ALA A 413 -16.13 17.85 12.85
CA ALA A 413 -15.69 16.54 12.41
C ALA A 413 -15.49 15.60 13.60
N LYS A 414 -16.11 14.40 13.58
CA LYS A 414 -15.95 13.38 14.64
C LYS A 414 -14.50 12.95 14.78
N ILE A 415 -13.78 12.97 13.67
CA ILE A 415 -12.38 12.60 13.57
C ILE A 415 -11.64 13.76 12.90
N SER A 416 -10.57 14.25 13.53
CA SER A 416 -9.69 15.26 12.97
C SER A 416 -8.36 14.65 12.55
N LEU A 417 -7.91 14.97 11.35
CA LEU A 417 -6.61 14.56 10.85
C LEU A 417 -5.56 15.59 11.29
N LYS A 418 -4.58 15.16 12.08
CA LYS A 418 -3.42 15.98 12.40
C LYS A 418 -2.46 16.01 11.19
N ARG A 419 -1.68 17.09 11.06
CA ARG A 419 -0.74 17.26 9.96
C ARG A 419 0.28 16.09 9.85
N ASP A 420 0.76 15.62 11.01
CA ASP A 420 1.75 14.54 11.09
C ASP A 420 1.15 13.14 10.85
N ASN A 421 -0.18 13.06 10.74
CA ASN A 421 -0.92 11.83 10.45
C ASN A 421 -1.38 11.75 8.98
N ASP A 422 -0.97 12.70 8.12
CA ASP A 422 -1.25 12.70 6.69
C ASP A 422 0.01 12.37 5.90
N HIS A 423 0.20 11.10 5.61
CA HIS A 423 1.39 10.58 4.93
C HIS A 423 1.20 10.59 3.42
N ILE A 424 2.17 11.16 2.71
CA ILE A 424 2.17 11.25 1.25
C ILE A 424 3.31 10.41 0.69
N LEU A 425 2.96 9.33 -0.03
CA LEU A 425 3.91 8.46 -0.71
C LEU A 425 4.09 8.92 -2.16
N LYS A 426 5.12 9.71 -2.42
CA LYS A 426 5.35 10.36 -3.74
C LYS A 426 5.98 9.43 -4.76
N LYS A 427 6.77 8.44 -4.32
CA LYS A 427 7.52 7.57 -5.20
C LYS A 427 6.68 6.38 -5.64
N SER A 428 6.54 6.21 -6.94
CA SER A 428 5.93 5.01 -7.52
C SER A 428 7.03 4.00 -7.86
N TYR A 429 6.98 2.84 -7.22
CA TYR A 429 7.89 1.70 -7.45
C TYR A 429 7.32 0.67 -8.42
N ARG A 430 6.14 0.93 -8.97
CA ARG A 430 5.45 0.05 -9.90
C ARG A 430 5.78 0.43 -11.34
N ASN A 431 5.37 1.62 -11.73
CA ASN A 431 5.40 2.03 -13.11
C ASN A 431 6.70 2.75 -13.44
N ASN A 432 7.30 2.40 -14.59
CA ASN A 432 8.32 3.23 -15.20
C ASN A 432 7.74 4.62 -15.51
N ILE A 433 8.58 5.66 -15.44
CA ILE A 433 8.15 7.05 -15.65
C ILE A 433 7.44 7.24 -17.01
N ARG A 434 7.91 6.58 -18.09
CA ARG A 434 7.31 6.68 -19.43
C ARG A 434 5.91 6.07 -19.48
N VAL A 435 5.72 4.92 -18.83
CA VAL A 435 4.42 4.22 -18.73
C VAL A 435 3.41 5.07 -17.96
N LEU A 436 3.83 5.62 -16.81
CA LEU A 436 2.98 6.46 -15.98
C LEU A 436 2.65 7.79 -16.67
N PHE A 437 3.62 8.40 -17.34
CA PHE A 437 3.43 9.65 -18.09
C PHE A 437 2.39 9.49 -19.19
N LEU A 438 2.52 8.42 -20.01
CA LEU A 438 1.52 8.11 -21.03
C LEU A 438 0.15 7.89 -20.43
N ALA A 439 0.05 7.09 -19.37
CA ALA A 439 -1.23 6.78 -18.72
C ALA A 439 -1.95 8.05 -18.25
N ILE A 440 -1.24 9.00 -17.65
CA ILE A 440 -1.81 10.25 -17.15
C ILE A 440 -2.23 11.15 -18.32
N CYS A 441 -1.37 11.35 -19.31
CA CYS A 441 -1.70 12.20 -20.46
C CYS A 441 -2.92 11.68 -21.22
N LEU A 442 -2.97 10.35 -21.48
CA LEU A 442 -4.13 9.71 -22.12
C LEU A 442 -5.38 9.77 -21.22
N GLY A 443 -5.22 9.42 -19.94
CA GLY A 443 -6.34 9.37 -18.99
C GLY A 443 -7.00 10.72 -18.78
N PHE A 444 -6.24 11.80 -18.75
CA PHE A 444 -6.75 13.16 -18.60
C PHE A 444 -7.21 13.78 -19.95
N GLY A 445 -6.73 13.20 -21.06
CA GLY A 445 -6.96 13.74 -22.39
C GLY A 445 -6.22 15.04 -22.64
N ILE A 446 -5.03 15.22 -22.03
CA ILE A 446 -4.25 16.49 -22.08
C ILE A 446 -3.98 16.92 -23.53
N TYR A 447 -3.63 15.96 -24.39
CA TYR A 447 -3.34 16.20 -25.81
C TYR A 447 -4.45 15.67 -26.75
N SER A 448 -5.62 15.38 -26.18
CA SER A 448 -6.77 14.92 -26.98
C SER A 448 -7.31 16.01 -27.87
N LYS A 449 -7.59 15.70 -29.14
CA LYS A 449 -8.30 16.59 -30.07
C LYS A 449 -9.71 16.97 -29.56
N LYS A 450 -10.28 16.18 -28.65
CA LYS A 450 -11.60 16.44 -28.03
C LYS A 450 -11.51 17.31 -26.77
N GLY A 451 -10.28 17.65 -26.34
CA GLY A 451 -9.98 18.39 -25.11
C GLY A 451 -9.90 17.54 -23.84
N ILE A 452 -9.51 18.20 -22.77
CA ILE A 452 -9.29 17.61 -21.46
C ILE A 452 -10.63 17.10 -20.87
N VAL A 453 -10.65 15.87 -20.37
CA VAL A 453 -11.85 15.22 -19.81
C VAL A 453 -11.86 15.16 -18.28
N GLN A 454 -10.70 15.37 -17.65
CA GLN A 454 -10.55 15.48 -16.19
C GLN A 454 -9.31 16.31 -15.86
N MET A 455 -9.32 17.00 -14.73
CA MET A 455 -8.22 17.87 -14.31
C MET A 455 -8.12 17.92 -12.78
N ILE A 456 -6.91 18.08 -12.29
CA ILE A 456 -6.60 18.34 -10.88
C ILE A 456 -6.46 19.86 -10.71
N ASP A 457 -7.27 20.44 -9.85
CA ASP A 457 -7.38 21.90 -9.64
C ASP A 457 -6.38 22.47 -8.61
N LYS A 458 -5.82 21.61 -7.76
CA LYS A 458 -4.92 22.02 -6.67
C LYS A 458 -3.49 21.56 -6.90
N GLU A 459 -2.54 22.49 -6.76
CA GLU A 459 -1.10 22.19 -6.85
C GLU A 459 -0.66 21.17 -5.78
N GLU A 460 -1.25 21.26 -4.58
CA GLU A 460 -0.94 20.33 -3.49
C GLU A 460 -1.26 18.88 -3.87
N THR A 461 -2.36 18.66 -4.61
CA THR A 461 -2.72 17.33 -5.11
C THR A 461 -1.71 16.83 -6.14
N TRP A 462 -1.27 17.68 -7.09
CA TRP A 462 -0.18 17.31 -8.00
C TRP A 462 1.10 16.95 -7.26
N ARG A 463 1.47 17.72 -6.22
CA ARG A 463 2.63 17.42 -5.37
C ARG A 463 2.47 16.12 -4.60
N ALA A 464 1.26 15.83 -4.10
CA ALA A 464 0.96 14.57 -3.42
C ALA A 464 1.09 13.36 -4.35
N LEU A 465 0.76 13.53 -5.63
CA LEU A 465 0.96 12.52 -6.66
C LEU A 465 2.42 12.39 -7.14
N GLY A 466 3.33 13.19 -6.57
CA GLY A 466 4.75 13.16 -6.90
C GLY A 466 5.12 13.98 -8.14
N PHE A 467 4.24 14.86 -8.59
CA PHE A 467 4.52 15.85 -9.65
C PHE A 467 4.95 17.19 -9.06
N LYS A 468 5.52 18.02 -9.89
CA LYS A 468 5.94 19.38 -9.56
C LYS A 468 5.37 20.31 -10.64
N LEU A 469 4.79 21.42 -10.22
CA LEU A 469 4.52 22.53 -11.12
C LEU A 469 5.89 23.20 -11.41
N ASP A 470 6.33 23.11 -12.66
CA ASP A 470 7.63 23.62 -13.08
C ASP A 470 7.52 25.08 -13.52
N ASP A 471 6.44 25.44 -14.23
CA ASP A 471 6.13 26.80 -14.63
C ASP A 471 4.63 27.06 -14.72
N GLY A 472 4.24 28.31 -14.63
CA GLY A 472 2.86 28.76 -14.69
C GLY A 472 2.12 28.68 -13.36
N VAL A 473 0.83 28.97 -13.41
CA VAL A 473 -0.11 28.89 -12.25
C VAL A 473 -1.36 28.17 -12.72
N LEU A 474 -1.90 27.28 -11.91
CA LEU A 474 -3.17 26.58 -12.16
C LEU A 474 -4.35 27.55 -12.08
N LYS A 475 -4.48 28.43 -13.09
CA LYS A 475 -5.58 29.38 -13.26
C LYS A 475 -6.14 29.25 -14.67
N TYR A 476 -7.40 29.50 -14.80
CA TYR A 476 -8.16 29.40 -16.07
C TYR A 476 -7.43 30.05 -17.24
N GLY A 477 -7.19 29.29 -18.28
CA GLY A 477 -6.60 29.74 -19.53
C GLY A 477 -5.10 29.99 -19.54
N ASN A 478 -4.40 29.77 -18.42
CA ASN A 478 -2.95 29.92 -18.35
C ASN A 478 -2.22 28.72 -18.96
N ASN A 479 -1.05 28.96 -19.51
CA ASN A 479 -0.13 27.88 -19.85
C ASN A 479 0.52 27.37 -18.57
N VAL A 480 0.61 26.05 -18.42
CA VAL A 480 1.22 25.38 -17.27
C VAL A 480 2.15 24.27 -17.74
N ILE A 481 3.21 24.10 -16.99
CA ILE A 481 4.17 23.01 -17.17
C ILE A 481 4.23 22.20 -15.89
N ILE A 482 3.89 20.93 -15.99
CA ILE A 482 3.92 19.98 -14.86
C ILE A 482 4.91 18.89 -15.21
N GLU A 483 5.85 18.64 -14.30
CA GLU A 483 6.88 17.62 -14.44
C GLU A 483 6.79 16.58 -13.33
N ARG A 484 7.06 15.32 -13.67
CA ARG A 484 7.33 14.29 -12.67
C ARG A 484 8.84 14.11 -12.53
N PRO A 485 9.44 14.51 -11.39
CA PRO A 485 10.86 14.28 -11.16
C PRO A 485 11.21 12.79 -11.24
N GLU A 486 12.30 12.43 -11.91
CA GLU A 486 12.75 11.04 -12.08
C GLU A 486 12.91 10.30 -10.74
N LYS A 487 13.37 10.99 -9.69
CA LYS A 487 13.48 10.44 -8.33
C LYS A 487 12.14 9.91 -7.76
N ASN A 488 10.99 10.36 -8.29
CA ASN A 488 9.66 9.92 -7.89
C ASN A 488 9.16 8.72 -8.71
N SER A 489 9.93 8.28 -9.72
CA SER A 489 9.73 7.03 -10.47
C SER A 489 11.08 6.31 -10.59
N PRO A 490 11.63 5.78 -9.48
CA PRO A 490 13.00 5.27 -9.43
C PRO A 490 13.19 3.94 -10.18
N MET A 491 12.12 3.35 -10.70
CA MET A 491 12.18 2.06 -11.36
C MET A 491 12.58 2.23 -12.83
N ASN A 492 13.82 1.84 -13.13
CA ASN A 492 14.36 1.80 -14.48
C ASN A 492 14.80 0.39 -14.84
N ILE A 493 13.82 -0.49 -15.09
CA ILE A 493 14.06 -1.89 -15.45
C ILE A 493 14.82 -2.02 -16.78
N GLN A 494 14.69 -1.04 -17.67
CA GLN A 494 15.38 -1.02 -18.97
C GLN A 494 16.90 -0.90 -18.81
N SER A 495 17.39 -0.34 -17.69
CA SER A 495 18.82 -0.31 -17.39
C SER A 495 19.45 -1.69 -17.13
N TYR A 496 18.63 -2.73 -16.87
CA TYR A 496 19.09 -4.09 -16.66
C TYR A 496 19.00 -4.95 -17.90
N TYR A 497 17.99 -4.67 -18.75
CA TYR A 497 17.73 -5.44 -19.96
C TYR A 497 17.07 -4.54 -21.00
N ASP A 498 17.82 -4.19 -22.04
CA ASP A 498 17.46 -3.18 -23.03
C ASP A 498 16.91 -3.77 -24.35
N LYS A 499 16.85 -5.10 -24.46
CA LYS A 499 16.30 -5.79 -25.66
C LYS A 499 14.86 -5.34 -25.99
N TYR A 500 14.07 -5.00 -24.98
CA TYR A 500 12.71 -4.47 -25.14
C TYR A 500 12.57 -3.12 -24.45
N ASN A 501 12.00 -2.15 -25.15
CA ASN A 501 11.56 -0.91 -24.51
C ASN A 501 10.52 -1.22 -23.44
N VAL A 502 10.52 -0.47 -22.34
CA VAL A 502 9.50 -0.64 -21.27
C VAL A 502 8.10 -0.28 -21.73
N LEU A 503 7.99 0.59 -22.74
CA LEU A 503 6.75 0.97 -23.39
C LEU A 503 6.87 0.74 -24.90
N ASN A 504 6.00 -0.10 -25.42
CA ASN A 504 5.94 -0.46 -26.84
C ASN A 504 4.51 -0.24 -27.33
N TYR A 505 4.37 0.19 -28.59
CA TYR A 505 3.08 0.15 -29.26
C TYR A 505 3.22 -0.48 -30.66
N ASN A 506 2.16 -1.11 -31.11
CA ASN A 506 2.07 -1.73 -32.43
C ASN A 506 0.67 -1.50 -33.00
N LEU A 507 0.62 -1.11 -34.28
CA LEU A 507 -0.61 -0.84 -35.03
C LEU A 507 -0.81 -1.89 -36.09
N PHE A 508 -2.06 -2.29 -36.33
CA PHE A 508 -2.45 -3.34 -37.27
C PHE A 508 -3.62 -2.90 -38.13
N ASP A 509 -3.71 -3.42 -39.33
CA ASP A 509 -4.83 -3.16 -40.22
C ASP A 509 -6.10 -3.87 -39.73
N THR A 510 -5.95 -5.09 -39.19
CA THR A 510 -7.07 -5.91 -38.75
C THR A 510 -6.94 -6.37 -37.30
N LYS A 511 -8.09 -6.63 -36.67
CA LYS A 511 -8.15 -7.20 -35.32
C LYS A 511 -7.49 -8.59 -35.24
N SER A 512 -7.57 -9.40 -36.31
CA SER A 512 -6.93 -10.71 -36.34
C SER A 512 -5.42 -10.61 -36.23
N GLU A 513 -4.80 -9.70 -37.00
CA GLU A 513 -3.35 -9.45 -36.93
C GLU A 513 -2.90 -8.99 -35.54
N GLU A 514 -3.69 -8.12 -34.92
CA GLU A 514 -3.44 -7.65 -33.55
C GLU A 514 -3.44 -8.82 -32.54
N LEU A 515 -4.46 -9.70 -32.61
CA LEU A 515 -4.57 -10.88 -31.73
C LEU A 515 -3.45 -11.89 -31.97
N ASP A 516 -3.07 -12.11 -33.23
CA ASP A 516 -1.97 -12.97 -33.61
C ASP A 516 -0.63 -12.44 -33.10
N PHE A 517 -0.40 -11.13 -33.22
CA PHE A 517 0.80 -10.48 -32.69
C PHE A 517 0.91 -10.69 -31.18
N ILE A 518 -0.16 -10.42 -30.41
CA ILE A 518 -0.15 -10.60 -28.96
C ILE A 518 0.13 -12.05 -28.60
N SER A 519 -0.55 -12.99 -29.25
CA SER A 519 -0.36 -14.42 -29.01
C SER A 519 1.08 -14.87 -29.28
N ASN A 520 1.65 -14.51 -30.45
CA ASN A 520 3.01 -14.85 -30.82
C ASN A 520 4.04 -14.17 -29.90
N LYS A 521 3.79 -12.92 -29.48
CA LYS A 521 4.68 -12.24 -28.55
C LYS A 521 4.71 -12.92 -27.18
N ILE A 522 3.57 -13.36 -26.66
CA ILE A 522 3.50 -14.13 -25.41
C ILE A 522 4.28 -15.44 -25.57
N ILE A 523 4.12 -16.16 -26.68
CA ILE A 523 4.85 -17.41 -26.96
C ILE A 523 6.37 -17.17 -26.94
N THR A 524 6.83 -16.10 -27.58
CA THR A 524 8.26 -15.71 -27.57
C THR A 524 8.74 -15.39 -26.15
N LEU A 525 7.97 -14.62 -25.38
CA LEU A 525 8.36 -14.24 -24.01
C LEU A 525 8.47 -15.46 -23.09
N VAL A 526 7.55 -16.42 -23.21
CA VAL A 526 7.57 -17.62 -22.37
C VAL A 526 8.68 -18.57 -22.81
N LYS A 527 8.77 -18.88 -24.11
CA LYS A 527 9.70 -19.92 -24.63
C LYS A 527 11.15 -19.46 -24.76
N GLU A 528 11.38 -18.21 -25.16
CA GLU A 528 12.74 -17.70 -25.44
C GLU A 528 13.30 -16.85 -24.27
N GLU A 529 12.45 -16.07 -23.59
CA GLU A 529 12.86 -15.17 -22.50
C GLU A 529 12.63 -15.78 -21.11
N SER A 530 12.14 -17.02 -21.06
CA SER A 530 11.85 -17.76 -19.82
C SER A 530 10.92 -17.03 -18.85
N VAL A 531 10.06 -16.16 -19.37
CA VAL A 531 9.04 -15.45 -18.56
C VAL A 531 8.02 -16.47 -18.10
N LYS A 532 7.62 -16.38 -16.83
CA LYS A 532 6.54 -17.22 -16.32
C LYS A 532 5.19 -16.73 -16.84
N GLU A 533 4.28 -17.63 -17.06
CA GLU A 533 2.94 -17.36 -17.57
C GLU A 533 2.17 -16.42 -16.61
N GLU A 534 2.28 -16.65 -15.31
CA GLU A 534 1.63 -15.81 -14.28
C GLU A 534 2.18 -14.37 -14.19
N ASP A 535 3.30 -14.07 -14.84
CA ASP A 535 3.88 -12.72 -14.91
C ASP A 535 3.29 -11.89 -16.08
N ILE A 536 2.34 -12.45 -16.84
CA ILE A 536 1.75 -11.84 -18.04
C ILE A 536 0.24 -11.61 -17.85
N ILE A 537 -0.22 -10.38 -18.11
CA ILE A 537 -1.64 -10.04 -18.20
C ILE A 537 -1.94 -9.47 -19.59
N VAL A 538 -3.04 -9.91 -20.22
CA VAL A 538 -3.65 -9.28 -21.39
C VAL A 538 -4.94 -8.60 -20.97
N ILE A 539 -5.09 -7.31 -21.26
CA ILE A 539 -6.24 -6.49 -20.89
C ILE A 539 -6.92 -5.96 -22.15
N ASP A 540 -8.13 -6.45 -22.45
CA ASP A 540 -8.94 -5.92 -23.55
C ASP A 540 -9.75 -4.70 -23.08
N LEU A 541 -9.62 -3.58 -23.78
CA LEU A 541 -10.37 -2.34 -23.52
C LEU A 541 -11.79 -2.38 -24.07
N ASN A 542 -12.10 -3.27 -25.00
CA ASN A 542 -13.43 -3.39 -25.59
C ASN A 542 -14.26 -4.47 -24.89
N SER A 543 -15.08 -4.06 -23.93
CA SER A 543 -15.93 -4.98 -23.16
C SER A 543 -16.92 -5.80 -24.00
N LYS A 544 -17.30 -5.32 -25.20
CA LYS A 544 -18.30 -5.98 -26.05
C LYS A 544 -17.72 -7.18 -26.79
N SER A 545 -16.48 -7.09 -27.26
CA SER A 545 -15.77 -8.15 -27.99
C SER A 545 -14.75 -8.90 -27.14
N ALA A 546 -14.55 -8.49 -25.88
CA ALA A 546 -13.50 -9.05 -25.02
C ALA A 546 -13.57 -10.59 -24.93
N GLU A 547 -14.74 -11.17 -24.73
CA GLU A 547 -14.88 -12.61 -24.61
C GLU A 547 -14.39 -13.34 -25.84
N SER A 548 -14.74 -12.89 -27.04
CA SER A 548 -14.30 -13.51 -28.31
C SER A 548 -12.81 -13.34 -28.54
N ASN A 549 -12.28 -12.11 -28.30
CA ASN A 549 -10.85 -11.81 -28.46
C ASN A 549 -9.99 -12.62 -27.51
N LEU A 550 -10.34 -12.64 -26.21
CA LEU A 550 -9.59 -13.37 -25.19
C LEU A 550 -9.65 -14.87 -25.40
N LYS A 551 -10.81 -15.43 -25.81
CA LYS A 551 -10.92 -16.84 -26.21
C LYS A 551 -10.08 -17.19 -27.44
N TYR A 552 -9.92 -16.25 -28.39
CA TYR A 552 -9.02 -16.46 -29.52
C TYR A 552 -7.57 -16.64 -29.04
N ILE A 553 -7.07 -15.67 -28.26
CA ILE A 553 -5.71 -15.72 -27.67
C ILE A 553 -5.54 -17.01 -26.86
N GLN A 554 -6.51 -17.37 -26.01
CA GLN A 554 -6.48 -18.60 -25.21
C GLN A 554 -6.28 -19.85 -26.07
N ARG A 555 -6.99 -19.96 -27.19
CA ARG A 555 -6.88 -21.10 -28.11
C ARG A 555 -5.50 -21.17 -28.78
N VAL A 556 -4.93 -20.01 -29.16
CA VAL A 556 -3.58 -19.97 -29.78
C VAL A 556 -2.53 -20.37 -28.75
N LEU A 557 -2.61 -19.86 -27.52
CA LEU A 557 -1.69 -20.21 -26.43
C LEU A 557 -1.78 -21.69 -26.09
N PHE A 558 -2.99 -22.23 -25.97
CA PHE A 558 -3.21 -23.66 -25.70
C PHE A 558 -2.58 -24.57 -26.75
N LYS A 559 -2.71 -24.23 -28.04
CA LYS A 559 -2.04 -24.97 -29.14
C LYS A 559 -0.51 -24.97 -29.04
N ASN A 560 0.05 -23.98 -28.32
CA ASN A 560 1.47 -23.84 -28.07
C ASN A 560 1.91 -24.31 -26.68
N GLU A 561 1.06 -25.07 -25.99
CA GLU A 561 1.29 -25.62 -24.63
C GLU A 561 1.50 -24.56 -23.55
N ILE A 562 0.93 -23.37 -23.73
CA ILE A 562 0.96 -22.28 -22.74
C ILE A 562 -0.38 -22.21 -22.04
N GLY A 563 -0.37 -22.35 -20.71
CA GLY A 563 -1.54 -22.22 -19.86
C GLY A 563 -2.08 -20.79 -19.85
N SER A 564 -3.40 -20.63 -19.90
CA SER A 564 -4.04 -19.32 -19.75
C SER A 564 -5.41 -19.44 -19.09
N MET A 565 -5.90 -18.33 -18.53
CA MET A 565 -7.20 -18.26 -17.85
C MET A 565 -7.93 -16.97 -18.16
N ILE A 566 -9.26 -17.01 -18.14
CA ILE A 566 -10.14 -15.84 -18.33
C ILE A 566 -11.01 -15.71 -17.08
N PRO A 567 -10.53 -15.06 -16.00
CA PRO A 567 -11.22 -14.97 -14.72
C PRO A 567 -12.64 -14.38 -14.87
N GLY A 568 -13.64 -15.08 -14.34
CA GLY A 568 -15.01 -14.61 -14.29
C GLY A 568 -15.79 -14.60 -15.60
N PHE A 569 -15.22 -15.09 -16.73
CA PHE A 569 -15.94 -15.40 -17.97
C PHE A 569 -16.04 -16.90 -18.20
N VAL A 570 -14.93 -17.62 -18.01
CA VAL A 570 -14.77 -19.04 -18.29
C VAL A 570 -14.36 -19.76 -17.01
N ASP A 571 -13.45 -19.15 -16.24
CA ASP A 571 -12.86 -19.70 -15.03
C ASP A 571 -13.51 -19.10 -13.77
N GLY A 572 -13.41 -19.78 -12.63
CA GLY A 572 -13.95 -19.31 -11.35
C GLY A 572 -13.42 -17.92 -10.94
N VAL A 573 -14.21 -17.20 -10.18
CA VAL A 573 -13.97 -15.79 -9.84
C VAL A 573 -12.89 -15.60 -8.77
N ASP A 574 -12.52 -16.66 -8.04
CA ASP A 574 -11.78 -16.54 -6.78
C ASP A 574 -10.27 -16.31 -6.92
N ASP A 575 -9.66 -16.73 -8.02
CA ASP A 575 -8.23 -16.59 -8.26
C ASP A 575 -7.97 -15.79 -9.55
N PHE A 576 -7.42 -14.59 -9.40
CA PHE A 576 -7.04 -13.76 -10.55
C PHE A 576 -5.71 -14.21 -11.17
N PHE A 577 -4.80 -14.71 -10.37
CA PHE A 577 -3.52 -15.29 -10.79
C PHE A 577 -3.45 -16.76 -10.40
N VAL A 578 -3.10 -17.60 -11.34
CA VAL A 578 -2.82 -19.02 -11.13
C VAL A 578 -1.43 -19.32 -11.68
N GLU A 579 -0.61 -20.02 -10.90
CA GLU A 579 0.73 -20.42 -11.32
C GLU A 579 0.69 -21.23 -12.63
N GLY A 580 1.58 -20.90 -13.57
CA GLY A 580 1.63 -21.51 -14.89
C GLY A 580 0.51 -21.07 -15.84
N ARG A 581 -0.16 -19.92 -15.61
CA ARG A 581 -1.23 -19.42 -16.48
C ARG A 581 -1.13 -17.94 -16.76
N VAL A 582 -1.19 -17.56 -18.03
CA VAL A 582 -1.38 -16.17 -18.48
C VAL A 582 -2.80 -15.71 -18.14
N THR A 583 -2.93 -14.53 -17.53
CA THR A 583 -4.24 -13.95 -17.21
C THR A 583 -4.76 -13.12 -18.38
N LEU A 584 -5.94 -13.46 -18.89
CA LEU A 584 -6.63 -12.75 -19.97
C LEU A 584 -7.89 -12.09 -19.38
N THR A 585 -8.02 -10.75 -19.47
CA THR A 585 -9.08 -10.05 -18.71
C THR A 585 -9.50 -8.73 -19.37
N THR A 586 -10.40 -7.98 -18.70
CA THR A 586 -10.80 -6.61 -19.07
C THR A 586 -10.30 -5.60 -18.04
N SER A 587 -10.25 -4.30 -18.39
CA SER A 587 -9.73 -3.24 -17.51
C SER A 587 -10.42 -3.20 -16.14
N ARG A 588 -11.74 -3.37 -16.11
CA ARG A 588 -12.50 -3.34 -14.83
C ARG A 588 -12.10 -4.46 -13.88
N ARG A 589 -11.84 -5.66 -14.42
CA ARG A 589 -11.42 -6.83 -13.63
C ARG A 589 -9.94 -6.80 -13.28
N ALA A 590 -9.13 -6.14 -14.11
CA ALA A 590 -7.71 -5.94 -13.85
C ALA A 590 -7.45 -4.97 -12.69
N LYS A 591 -8.45 -4.17 -12.27
CA LYS A 591 -8.30 -3.22 -11.16
C LYS A 591 -7.81 -3.93 -9.89
N GLY A 592 -6.79 -3.38 -9.22
CA GLY A 592 -6.16 -3.97 -8.04
C GLY A 592 -5.12 -5.06 -8.32
N ASN A 593 -5.05 -5.59 -9.56
CA ASN A 593 -4.08 -6.62 -9.97
C ASN A 593 -3.02 -6.02 -10.87
N GLU A 594 -1.83 -6.60 -10.87
CA GLU A 594 -0.67 -6.07 -11.57
C GLU A 594 0.32 -7.17 -11.94
N ALA A 595 1.01 -7.01 -13.07
CA ALA A 595 2.01 -7.97 -13.53
C ALA A 595 3.27 -7.28 -14.07
N PRO A 596 4.40 -7.99 -14.10
CA PRO A 596 5.63 -7.55 -14.77
C PRO A 596 5.42 -7.16 -16.23
N ILE A 597 4.57 -7.88 -16.96
CA ILE A 597 4.29 -7.66 -18.37
C ILE A 597 2.79 -7.52 -18.59
N VAL A 598 2.40 -6.41 -19.22
CA VAL A 598 1.00 -6.14 -19.55
C VAL A 598 0.83 -5.83 -21.02
N PHE A 599 -0.12 -6.52 -21.65
CA PHE A 599 -0.62 -6.19 -22.97
C PHE A 599 -1.93 -5.44 -22.85
N VAL A 600 -2.01 -4.27 -23.48
CA VAL A 600 -3.22 -3.46 -23.58
C VAL A 600 -3.76 -3.56 -24.99
N LEU A 601 -4.80 -4.36 -25.14
CA LEU A 601 -5.45 -4.68 -26.43
C LEU A 601 -6.55 -3.65 -26.74
N GLY A 602 -6.54 -3.12 -27.93
CA GLY A 602 -7.66 -2.32 -28.44
C GLY A 602 -7.65 -0.86 -28.00
N ILE A 603 -6.49 -0.19 -27.93
CA ILE A 603 -6.38 1.22 -27.51
C ILE A 603 -7.15 2.17 -28.46
N GLU A 604 -7.44 1.78 -29.69
CA GLU A 604 -8.29 2.53 -30.63
C GLU A 604 -9.70 2.80 -30.09
N ASN A 605 -10.14 2.05 -29.08
CA ASN A 605 -11.43 2.27 -28.42
C ASN A 605 -11.55 3.66 -27.77
N LEU A 606 -10.44 4.34 -27.44
CA LEU A 606 -10.42 5.73 -27.00
C LEU A 606 -11.06 6.68 -28.01
N TYR A 607 -11.00 6.35 -29.29
CA TYR A 607 -11.39 7.22 -30.41
C TYR A 607 -12.71 6.81 -31.07
N THR A 608 -13.40 5.80 -30.51
CA THR A 608 -14.63 5.25 -31.14
C THR A 608 -15.87 6.08 -30.89
N THR A 609 -15.88 6.94 -29.87
CA THR A 609 -17.07 7.73 -29.50
C THR A 609 -16.89 9.21 -29.73
N MET A 610 -17.97 9.91 -30.08
CA MET A 610 -18.04 11.38 -30.12
C MET A 610 -18.54 11.96 -28.80
N ASN A 611 -19.11 11.15 -27.91
CA ASN A 611 -19.63 11.58 -26.63
C ASN A 611 -18.48 11.73 -25.62
N ARG A 612 -18.33 12.93 -25.04
CA ARG A 612 -17.27 13.23 -24.05
C ARG A 612 -17.35 12.37 -22.78
N ILE A 613 -18.55 11.95 -22.38
CA ILE A 613 -18.74 11.08 -21.21
C ILE A 613 -18.12 9.70 -21.48
N ASN A 614 -18.45 9.11 -22.63
CA ASN A 614 -17.87 7.83 -23.03
C ASN A 614 -16.36 7.93 -23.31
N ASP A 615 -15.90 9.09 -23.79
CA ASP A 615 -14.47 9.38 -23.95
C ASP A 615 -13.75 9.32 -22.59
N LYS A 616 -14.29 10.00 -21.57
CA LYS A 616 -13.74 9.92 -20.20
C LYS A 616 -13.71 8.49 -19.67
N ILE A 617 -14.81 7.72 -19.84
CA ILE A 617 -14.88 6.32 -19.40
C ILE A 617 -13.78 5.50 -20.07
N ASN A 618 -13.65 5.59 -21.40
CA ASN A 618 -12.65 4.84 -22.15
C ASN A 618 -11.23 5.23 -21.75
N ARG A 619 -10.96 6.53 -21.52
CA ARG A 619 -9.67 7.03 -21.04
C ARG A 619 -9.32 6.54 -19.66
N ASN A 620 -10.28 6.47 -18.74
CA ASN A 620 -10.10 5.88 -17.43
C ASN A 620 -9.80 4.37 -17.52
N LEU A 621 -10.46 3.64 -18.41
CA LEU A 621 -10.17 2.22 -18.62
C LEU A 621 -8.76 2.00 -19.17
N ALA A 622 -8.30 2.85 -20.10
CA ALA A 622 -6.93 2.81 -20.61
C ALA A 622 -5.91 3.16 -19.51
N PHE A 623 -6.16 4.20 -18.70
CA PHE A 623 -5.33 4.55 -17.55
C PHE A 623 -5.17 3.36 -16.59
N ILE A 624 -6.29 2.71 -16.23
CA ILE A 624 -6.28 1.53 -15.37
C ILE A 624 -5.43 0.43 -16.01
N ALA A 625 -5.64 0.11 -17.29
CA ALA A 625 -4.93 -0.98 -17.96
C ALA A 625 -3.42 -0.74 -18.04
N ILE A 626 -3.01 0.44 -18.50
CA ILE A 626 -1.59 0.82 -18.66
C ILE A 626 -0.87 0.81 -17.31
N THR A 627 -1.51 1.31 -16.24
CA THR A 627 -0.92 1.36 -14.91
C THR A 627 -0.80 0.00 -14.21
N ARG A 628 -1.29 -1.10 -14.80
CA ARG A 628 -1.06 -2.47 -14.27
C ARG A 628 0.35 -2.97 -14.52
N ALA A 629 1.11 -2.36 -15.44
CA ALA A 629 2.45 -2.80 -15.79
C ALA A 629 3.48 -2.43 -14.71
N LYS A 630 4.17 -3.42 -14.15
CA LYS A 630 5.32 -3.23 -13.25
C LYS A 630 6.64 -3.07 -14.00
N GLY A 631 6.70 -3.57 -15.21
CA GLY A 631 7.90 -3.55 -16.05
C GLY A 631 7.57 -3.13 -17.48
N TRP A 632 7.11 -4.03 -18.30
CA TRP A 632 6.85 -3.80 -19.71
C TRP A 632 5.36 -3.65 -20.01
N CYS A 633 5.04 -2.64 -20.81
CA CYS A 633 3.71 -2.38 -21.33
C CYS A 633 3.72 -2.44 -22.85
N PHE A 634 2.96 -3.36 -23.43
CA PHE A 634 2.74 -3.50 -24.87
C PHE A 634 1.33 -3.02 -25.19
N ILE A 635 1.24 -1.95 -25.96
CA ILE A 635 -0.04 -1.35 -26.36
C ILE A 635 -0.30 -1.72 -27.82
N THR A 636 -1.51 -2.17 -28.12
CA THR A 636 -1.88 -2.54 -29.48
C THR A 636 -3.18 -1.84 -29.92
N ALA A 637 -3.27 -1.57 -31.19
CA ALA A 637 -4.44 -0.99 -31.83
C ALA A 637 -4.64 -1.59 -33.23
N SER A 638 -5.89 -1.59 -33.69
CA SER A 638 -6.21 -2.06 -35.05
C SER A 638 -7.26 -1.21 -35.75
N GLY A 639 -7.21 -1.20 -37.10
CA GLY A 639 -8.11 -0.50 -37.98
C GLY A 639 -7.82 1.01 -38.10
N GLU A 640 -8.66 1.73 -38.84
CA GLU A 640 -8.44 3.13 -39.24
C GLU A 640 -8.18 4.09 -38.07
N LYS A 641 -8.74 3.81 -36.89
CA LYS A 641 -8.59 4.68 -35.70
C LYS A 641 -7.29 4.46 -34.93
N ALA A 642 -6.52 3.45 -35.30
CA ALA A 642 -5.21 3.18 -34.70
C ALA A 642 -4.24 4.36 -34.89
N ASN A 643 -4.28 5.04 -36.04
CA ASN A 643 -3.46 6.21 -36.36
C ASN A 643 -3.74 7.40 -35.41
N LEU A 644 -4.97 7.54 -34.88
CA LEU A 644 -5.30 8.61 -33.94
C LEU A 644 -4.58 8.43 -32.59
N PHE A 645 -4.36 7.19 -32.18
CA PHE A 645 -3.53 6.90 -31.02
C PHE A 645 -2.07 7.24 -31.30
N GLU A 646 -1.56 6.91 -32.47
CA GLU A 646 -0.18 7.22 -32.83
C GLU A 646 0.08 8.73 -32.83
N GLU A 647 -0.82 9.53 -33.38
CA GLU A 647 -0.73 10.99 -33.36
C GLU A 647 -0.70 11.53 -31.92
N GLU A 648 -1.62 11.09 -31.04
CA GLU A 648 -1.65 11.51 -29.63
C GLU A 648 -0.40 11.02 -28.88
N TYR A 649 0.09 9.81 -29.16
CA TYR A 649 1.32 9.27 -28.59
C TYR A 649 2.55 10.13 -28.93
N TYR A 650 2.71 10.51 -30.21
CA TYR A 650 3.81 11.40 -30.62
C TYR A 650 3.72 12.77 -29.99
N GLU A 651 2.53 13.35 -29.89
CA GLU A 651 2.32 14.65 -29.21
C GLU A 651 2.73 14.55 -27.73
N ILE A 652 2.29 13.50 -27.02
CA ILE A 652 2.66 13.23 -25.63
C ILE A 652 4.18 13.16 -25.47
N PHE A 653 4.85 12.34 -26.27
CA PHE A 653 6.29 12.11 -26.10
C PHE A 653 7.17 13.21 -26.68
N SER A 654 6.65 14.09 -27.53
CA SER A 654 7.35 15.31 -27.95
C SER A 654 7.59 16.27 -26.78
N LYS A 655 6.77 16.18 -25.73
CA LYS A 655 6.84 17.01 -24.51
C LYS A 655 7.51 16.31 -23.32
N PHE A 656 7.70 14.99 -23.38
CA PHE A 656 8.30 14.21 -22.28
C PHE A 656 9.65 14.79 -21.85
N PRO A 657 9.98 14.93 -20.54
CA PRO A 657 9.20 14.50 -19.37
C PRO A 657 8.21 15.52 -18.81
N ARG A 658 7.90 16.58 -19.55
CA ARG A 658 7.04 17.71 -19.14
C ARG A 658 5.67 17.61 -19.77
N MET A 659 4.64 17.86 -19.00
CA MET A 659 3.28 18.04 -19.48
C MET A 659 3.05 19.54 -19.68
N GLU A 660 3.11 20.00 -20.92
CA GLU A 660 2.93 21.40 -21.31
C GLU A 660 1.53 21.54 -21.92
N PHE A 661 0.63 22.25 -21.27
CA PHE A 661 -0.73 22.42 -21.73
C PHE A 661 -1.35 23.73 -21.23
N LYS A 662 -2.43 24.14 -21.88
CA LYS A 662 -3.24 25.26 -21.43
C LYS A 662 -4.23 24.77 -20.39
N TYR A 663 -4.18 25.34 -19.16
CA TYR A 663 -5.14 24.99 -18.11
C TYR A 663 -6.56 25.33 -18.57
N PRO A 664 -7.55 24.47 -18.37
CA PRO A 664 -8.90 24.67 -18.86
C PRO A 664 -9.47 26.02 -18.45
N THR A 665 -10.26 26.63 -19.33
CA THR A 665 -11.05 27.82 -19.01
C THR A 665 -12.14 27.49 -17.99
N GLU A 666 -12.73 28.50 -17.35
CA GLU A 666 -13.83 28.29 -16.40
C GLU A 666 -14.98 27.50 -17.03
N LYS A 667 -15.34 27.84 -18.27
CA LYS A 667 -16.38 27.12 -19.02
C LYS A 667 -16.02 25.64 -19.26
N GLU A 668 -14.79 25.37 -19.63
CA GLU A 668 -14.31 23.99 -19.83
C GLU A 668 -14.26 23.22 -18.51
N MET A 669 -13.88 23.86 -17.39
CA MET A 669 -13.92 23.23 -16.06
C MET A 669 -15.37 22.92 -15.63
N ASP A 670 -16.33 23.79 -15.92
CA ASP A 670 -17.75 23.51 -15.70
C ASP A 670 -18.24 22.32 -16.54
N GLU A 671 -17.79 22.23 -17.80
CA GLU A 671 -18.07 21.07 -18.64
C GLU A 671 -17.43 19.79 -18.12
N ILE A 672 -16.17 19.84 -17.64
CA ILE A 672 -15.50 18.72 -16.99
C ILE A 672 -16.28 18.30 -15.75
N GLY A 673 -16.73 19.25 -14.92
CA GLY A 673 -17.56 18.97 -13.75
C GLY A 673 -18.88 18.28 -14.13
N LYS A 674 -19.57 18.72 -15.17
CA LYS A 674 -20.78 18.06 -15.70
C LYS A 674 -20.50 16.66 -16.22
N ILE A 675 -19.40 16.48 -16.97
CA ILE A 675 -18.97 15.16 -17.46
C ILE A 675 -18.69 14.22 -16.28
N ASN A 676 -18.04 14.71 -15.22
CA ASN A 676 -17.78 13.94 -14.02
C ASN A 676 -19.08 13.47 -13.37
N TYR A 677 -20.03 14.38 -13.17
CA TYR A 677 -21.33 14.06 -12.59
C TYR A 677 -22.10 13.05 -13.44
N MET A 678 -22.15 13.24 -14.76
CA MET A 678 -22.86 12.33 -15.68
C MET A 678 -22.17 10.97 -15.78
N THR A 679 -20.82 10.93 -15.79
CA THR A 679 -20.07 9.68 -15.81
C THR A 679 -20.38 8.81 -14.57
N SER A 680 -20.45 9.42 -13.40
CA SER A 680 -20.84 8.73 -12.17
C SER A 680 -22.24 8.14 -12.23
N ASN A 681 -23.18 8.83 -12.90
CA ASN A 681 -24.55 8.34 -13.11
C ASN A 681 -24.63 7.27 -14.21
N ASP A 682 -23.90 7.43 -15.32
CA ASP A 682 -23.93 6.49 -16.45
C ASP A 682 -23.22 5.17 -16.14
N GLU A 683 -22.18 5.14 -15.32
CA GLU A 683 -21.61 3.88 -14.84
C GLU A 683 -22.63 3.08 -14.04
N ILE A 684 -23.46 3.77 -13.28
CA ILE A 684 -24.54 3.17 -12.51
C ILE A 684 -25.65 2.67 -13.46
N LEU A 685 -26.06 3.47 -14.42
CA LEU A 685 -27.04 3.11 -15.44
C LEU A 685 -26.54 1.94 -16.29
N LYS A 686 -25.26 1.93 -16.69
CA LYS A 686 -24.69 0.86 -17.51
C LYS A 686 -24.60 -0.46 -16.74
N THR A 687 -24.21 -0.43 -15.46
CA THR A 687 -24.26 -1.59 -14.58
C THR A 687 -25.69 -2.08 -14.38
N SER A 688 -26.66 -1.15 -14.31
CA SER A 688 -28.08 -1.47 -14.25
C SER A 688 -28.62 -2.05 -15.57
N TYR A 689 -28.14 -1.57 -16.72
CA TYR A 689 -28.50 -2.10 -18.04
C TYR A 689 -27.91 -3.50 -18.30
N GLU A 690 -26.64 -3.72 -17.94
CA GLU A 690 -26.00 -5.03 -18.04
C GLU A 690 -26.69 -6.05 -17.12
N ASN A 691 -27.10 -5.63 -15.93
CA ASN A 691 -27.92 -6.42 -15.03
C ASN A 691 -29.33 -6.68 -15.57
N LYS A 692 -29.93 -5.70 -16.28
CA LYS A 692 -31.22 -5.82 -16.96
C LYS A 692 -31.14 -6.81 -18.12
N GLU A 693 -30.13 -6.74 -18.98
CA GLU A 693 -29.95 -7.72 -20.08
C GLU A 693 -29.73 -9.14 -19.53
N THR A 694 -28.94 -9.29 -18.48
CA THR A 694 -28.70 -10.57 -17.81
C THR A 694 -30.00 -11.11 -17.18
N PHE A 695 -30.79 -10.21 -16.58
CA PHE A 695 -32.08 -10.53 -15.99
C PHE A 695 -33.13 -10.91 -17.05
N LEU A 696 -33.20 -10.16 -18.17
CA LEU A 696 -34.10 -10.47 -19.29
C LEU A 696 -33.71 -11.78 -20.00
N LYS A 697 -32.42 -12.06 -20.14
CA LYS A 697 -31.92 -13.35 -20.64
C LYS A 697 -32.32 -14.50 -19.71
N PHE A 698 -32.17 -14.31 -18.41
CA PHE A 698 -32.56 -15.28 -17.40
C PHE A 698 -34.08 -15.56 -17.42
N ILE A 699 -34.91 -14.50 -17.50
CA ILE A 699 -36.37 -14.60 -17.64
C ILE A 699 -36.80 -15.34 -18.90
N SER A 700 -36.10 -15.08 -20.03
CA SER A 700 -36.43 -15.69 -21.31
C SER A 700 -36.03 -17.17 -21.42
N GLN A 701 -35.10 -17.62 -20.58
CA GLN A 701 -34.61 -19.02 -20.60
C GLN A 701 -35.41 -19.98 -19.75
N ASP A 702 -36.01 -19.55 -18.66
CA ASP A 702 -36.81 -20.40 -17.79
C ASP A 702 -37.88 -19.64 -16.97
N PRO A 703 -39.08 -19.41 -17.52
CA PRO A 703 -40.16 -18.69 -16.84
C PRO A 703 -40.72 -19.42 -15.60
N GLU A 704 -40.62 -20.75 -15.53
CA GLU A 704 -41.09 -21.54 -14.40
C GLU A 704 -40.16 -21.43 -13.18
N MET A 705 -38.86 -21.31 -13.44
CA MET A 705 -37.87 -21.08 -12.39
C MET A 705 -38.05 -19.70 -11.74
N LEU A 706 -38.50 -18.71 -12.50
CA LEU A 706 -38.84 -17.40 -11.99
C LEU A 706 -40.03 -17.40 -11.03
N LYS A 707 -41.06 -18.20 -11.34
CA LYS A 707 -42.23 -18.36 -10.45
C LYS A 707 -41.84 -19.00 -9.11
N ALA A 708 -40.85 -19.87 -9.12
CA ALA A 708 -40.35 -20.54 -7.90
C ALA A 708 -39.40 -19.66 -7.06
N LEU A 709 -38.70 -18.68 -7.68
CA LEU A 709 -37.71 -17.83 -7.02
C LEU A 709 -38.28 -16.54 -6.43
N LEU A 710 -39.43 -16.05 -6.91
CA LEU A 710 -40.06 -14.83 -6.42
C LEU A 710 -41.25 -15.16 -5.51
N ASN A 711 -41.23 -14.60 -4.31
CA ASN A 711 -42.42 -14.62 -3.46
C ASN A 711 -43.45 -13.59 -3.94
N ASP A 712 -44.68 -13.67 -3.44
CA ASP A 712 -45.78 -12.82 -3.95
C ASP A 712 -45.60 -11.35 -3.68
N ASP A 713 -44.88 -10.96 -2.62
CA ASP A 713 -44.50 -9.59 -2.29
C ASP A 713 -43.47 -9.01 -3.29
N GLU A 714 -42.56 -9.83 -3.79
CA GLU A 714 -41.54 -9.44 -4.78
C GLU A 714 -42.17 -9.32 -6.17
N LYS A 715 -43.14 -10.15 -6.52
CA LYS A 715 -43.91 -10.02 -7.75
C LYS A 715 -44.73 -8.72 -7.80
N GLU A 716 -45.38 -8.36 -6.70
CA GLU A 716 -46.17 -7.13 -6.58
C GLU A 716 -45.27 -5.87 -6.66
N LYS A 717 -44.09 -5.92 -6.06
CA LYS A 717 -43.08 -4.83 -6.17
C LYS A 717 -42.57 -4.64 -7.59
N ILE A 718 -42.32 -5.72 -8.32
CA ILE A 718 -41.88 -5.66 -9.72
C ILE A 718 -43.01 -5.10 -10.61
N LEU A 719 -44.24 -5.52 -10.41
CA LEU A 719 -45.41 -4.99 -11.14
C LEU A 719 -45.62 -3.50 -10.89
N LYS A 720 -45.59 -3.05 -9.64
CA LYS A 720 -45.64 -1.61 -9.29
C LYS A 720 -44.49 -0.79 -9.86
N TYR A 721 -43.32 -1.39 -10.03
CA TYR A 721 -42.17 -0.70 -10.63
C TYR A 721 -42.34 -0.57 -12.16
N LEU A 722 -42.88 -1.61 -12.81
CA LEU A 722 -43.16 -1.60 -14.25
C LEU A 722 -44.33 -0.65 -14.60
N GLU A 723 -45.31 -0.51 -13.72
CA GLU A 723 -46.41 0.48 -13.89
C GLU A 723 -45.89 1.90 -13.79
N ARG A 724 -44.96 2.23 -12.88
CA ARG A 724 -44.34 3.57 -12.76
C ARG A 724 -43.37 3.93 -13.89
N LEU A 725 -42.97 2.99 -14.71
CA LEU A 725 -42.15 3.24 -15.90
C LEU A 725 -42.97 3.55 -17.15
N ASN A 726 -44.31 3.36 -17.10
CA ASN A 726 -45.23 3.66 -18.16
C ASN A 726 -45.95 5.03 -17.98
N ASP A 727 -45.78 5.65 -16.82
CA ASP A 727 -46.13 7.03 -16.51
C ASP A 727 -44.91 7.96 -16.71
#